data_42c76d8f4186a50de0005bb3aa423189
#
_entry.id   42c76d8f4186a50de0005bb3aa423189
#
_cell.length_a   1.000
_cell.length_b   1.000
_cell.length_c   1.000
_cell.angle_alpha   90.00
_cell.angle_beta   90.00
_cell.angle_gamma   90.00
#
_symmetry.space_group_name_H-M   'P 1'
#
loop_
_entity.id
_entity.type
_entity.pdbx_description
1 polymer ?
#
loop_
_entity_poly.entity_id
_entity_poly.type
_entity_poly.pdbx_seq_one_letter_code
_entity_poly.pdbx_strand_id
1 'polypeptide(L)'
;MWRGRASSATVAAILLASGALAGLPPAYAISPPTIDPAAVPPDTPPGPPAPMKQNSYCTEVGVLPGSDFRLQPKYMDMLNMSEAWQFGRGAGVKVAVIDTGVNPHPRFPHLIPGGDYIMGGDGLSDCDAHGTIVASMIGAAPANGSIAPPAAPRKPVTIPTTEPPPKAPPPQTVTLSPLPQTVTMVPAPSTDQGAPGAAGPPPGPPAPGAPAAPGAPGVPGAPAAPGAPAAPGVPGAPAVPGAPGAPGASGAANHGGGTVTIPSYSGGGQVVTIDNPHSPRPFEPTPKPPPPAPATPAPPPAAPAPPPAQTADAYSGIAPDVDLIAIRQSSQAFGLKDAYTGDEDPQTQAKIDNVETMARAIVHAANMGAQVINISDVTCMSARNIIDQRSLGAAVRYAAVDKNAVIVAAAGDSSKKDCKQNPTYDPLQPNDPRDWNAVNTVVTPSWFSDYVLTVGAVDTNGQPLTQTSIAGPWVGISAPATDVIGLSPRDDGLINAIDGPDNSLLVPAGTSFSTAVVSGVAALVRAKFPELSAYQVINRLTRTARAPARGVDNQIGYGVVDPVAALTWDVPEGPAKPPQQLSAPLNMPKAAPHRDMVPVWVAAGGLIGALLIGGAVFGTAMLLRRSRRQHQQ
;
A
#
# COMPACT_ATOMS: atom_id res chain seq x y z
N MET A 1 26.89 65.86 8.04
CA MET A 1 26.67 64.62 8.80
C MET A 1 25.42 63.87 8.36
N TRP A 2 25.27 63.47 7.06
CA TRP A 2 24.02 62.84 6.58
C TRP A 2 24.25 61.71 5.55
N ARG A 3 25.43 61.10 5.53
CA ARG A 3 25.72 59.97 4.62
C ARG A 3 25.90 58.58 5.28
N GLY A 4 25.73 58.47 6.61
CA GLY A 4 25.96 57.20 7.32
C GLY A 4 24.71 56.39 7.68
N ARG A 5 23.46 56.91 7.47
CA ARG A 5 22.24 56.21 7.92
C ARG A 5 21.54 55.35 6.85
N ALA A 6 21.83 55.56 5.58
CA ALA A 6 21.21 54.76 4.51
C ALA A 6 21.83 53.35 4.31
N SER A 7 23.12 53.19 4.65
CA SER A 7 23.80 51.91 4.48
C SER A 7 23.47 50.85 5.53
N SER A 8 23.11 51.29 6.75
CA SER A 8 22.77 50.36 7.85
C SER A 8 21.37 49.76 7.70
N ALA A 9 20.41 50.50 7.11
CA ALA A 9 19.04 50.02 6.89
C ALA A 9 18.99 48.96 5.78
N THR A 10 19.82 49.09 4.75
CA THR A 10 19.87 48.13 3.62
C THR A 10 20.52 46.80 4.04
N VAL A 11 21.56 46.84 4.88
CA VAL A 11 22.22 45.63 5.40
C VAL A 11 21.30 44.92 6.40
N ALA A 12 20.55 45.63 7.23
CA ALA A 12 19.58 45.02 8.14
C ALA A 12 18.39 44.38 7.38
N ALA A 13 17.91 44.99 6.29
CA ALA A 13 16.87 44.42 5.46
C ALA A 13 17.32 43.16 4.71
N ILE A 14 18.57 43.11 4.24
CA ILE A 14 19.15 41.92 3.59
C ILE A 14 19.37 40.79 4.60
N LEU A 15 19.82 41.09 5.82
CA LEU A 15 19.98 40.10 6.90
C LEU A 15 18.64 39.56 7.42
N LEU A 16 17.59 40.40 7.49
CA LEU A 16 16.24 39.96 7.85
C LEU A 16 15.58 39.11 6.72
N ALA A 17 15.81 39.46 5.46
CA ALA A 17 15.35 38.65 4.33
C ALA A 17 16.08 37.30 4.24
N SER A 18 17.40 37.25 4.54
CA SER A 18 18.17 36.01 4.60
C SER A 18 17.77 35.13 5.79
N GLY A 19 17.39 35.72 6.92
CA GLY A 19 16.89 34.98 8.08
C GLY A 19 15.48 34.40 7.89
N ALA A 20 14.64 35.06 7.10
CA ALA A 20 13.31 34.54 6.76
C ALA A 20 13.34 33.36 5.77
N LEU A 21 14.35 33.28 4.91
CA LEU A 21 14.55 32.11 4.04
C LEU A 21 15.19 30.91 4.77
N ALA A 22 15.94 31.13 5.86
CA ALA A 22 16.56 30.06 6.63
C ALA A 22 15.58 29.31 7.57
N GLY A 23 14.35 29.79 7.70
CA GLY A 23 13.31 29.19 8.54
C GLY A 23 12.25 28.37 7.82
N LEU A 24 12.30 28.26 6.49
CA LEU A 24 11.44 27.33 5.76
C LEU A 24 12.02 25.92 5.96
N PRO A 25 11.22 24.97 6.48
CA PRO A 25 11.67 23.59 6.51
C PRO A 25 12.06 23.20 5.08
N PRO A 26 13.21 22.50 4.87
CA PRO A 26 13.54 22.03 3.55
C PRO A 26 12.34 21.22 3.04
N ALA A 27 11.80 21.58 1.88
CA ALA A 27 10.83 20.76 1.18
C ALA A 27 11.57 19.47 0.79
N TYR A 28 11.29 18.37 1.48
CA TYR A 28 11.79 17.06 1.13
C TYR A 28 10.95 16.56 -0.07
N ALA A 29 11.36 16.95 -1.27
CA ALA A 29 10.83 16.37 -2.48
C ALA A 29 11.31 14.92 -2.59
N ILE A 30 10.39 13.98 -2.75
CA ILE A 30 10.73 12.64 -3.21
C ILE A 30 10.42 12.53 -4.70
N SER A 31 11.10 11.62 -5.38
CA SER A 31 10.86 11.26 -6.78
C SER A 31 10.55 9.76 -6.88
N PRO A 32 9.99 9.30 -7.99
CA PRO A 32 9.92 7.87 -8.25
C PRO A 32 11.27 7.20 -8.02
N PRO A 33 11.32 6.01 -7.37
CA PRO A 33 12.56 5.36 -7.01
C PRO A 33 13.31 4.87 -8.25
N THR A 34 14.63 5.00 -8.23
CA THR A 34 15.51 4.38 -9.23
C THR A 34 15.84 2.95 -8.83
N ILE A 35 16.05 2.08 -9.82
CA ILE A 35 16.30 0.66 -9.60
C ILE A 35 17.75 0.31 -9.90
N ASP A 36 18.38 -0.42 -8.98
CA ASP A 36 19.64 -1.13 -9.23
C ASP A 36 19.35 -2.60 -9.59
N PRO A 37 19.40 -2.99 -10.87
CA PRO A 37 19.09 -4.36 -11.27
C PRO A 37 20.04 -5.42 -10.71
N ALA A 38 21.23 -5.02 -10.26
CA ALA A 38 22.22 -5.94 -9.68
C ALA A 38 21.90 -6.32 -8.22
N ALA A 39 20.97 -5.62 -7.58
CA ALA A 39 20.59 -5.85 -6.18
C ALA A 39 19.49 -6.91 -5.99
N VAL A 40 19.15 -7.70 -7.02
CA VAL A 40 18.16 -8.79 -6.89
C VAL A 40 18.63 -9.79 -5.84
N PRO A 41 17.84 -10.04 -4.78
CA PRO A 41 18.21 -11.02 -3.77
C PRO A 41 18.20 -12.44 -4.35
N PRO A 42 19.06 -13.33 -3.85
CA PRO A 42 19.03 -14.73 -4.26
C PRO A 42 17.71 -15.39 -3.82
N ASP A 43 17.22 -16.33 -4.63
CA ASP A 43 16.08 -17.18 -4.29
C ASP A 43 16.53 -18.28 -3.32
N THR A 44 16.63 -17.92 -2.06
CA THR A 44 16.95 -18.85 -0.98
C THR A 44 15.67 -19.50 -0.44
N PRO A 45 15.75 -20.72 0.15
CA PRO A 45 14.59 -21.33 0.78
C PRO A 45 13.86 -20.35 1.73
N PRO A 46 12.51 -20.29 1.69
CA PRO A 46 11.74 -19.46 2.59
C PRO A 46 12.07 -19.73 4.06
N GLY A 47 12.22 -18.68 4.84
CA GLY A 47 12.52 -18.76 6.26
C GLY A 47 12.68 -17.39 6.89
N PRO A 48 12.50 -17.27 8.21
CA PRO A 48 12.61 -16.01 8.93
C PRO A 48 14.06 -15.48 8.92
N PRO A 49 14.24 -14.14 9.02
CA PRO A 49 15.57 -13.55 9.14
C PRO A 49 16.23 -13.83 10.49
N ALA A 50 15.41 -14.07 11.55
CA ALA A 50 15.84 -14.40 12.89
C ALA A 50 14.83 -15.36 13.54
N PRO A 51 15.20 -16.08 14.64
CA PRO A 51 14.26 -16.95 15.33
C PRO A 51 13.01 -16.19 15.80
N MET A 52 11.83 -16.73 15.46
CA MET A 52 10.53 -16.15 15.79
C MET A 52 9.80 -17.00 16.84
N LYS A 53 8.82 -16.39 17.49
CA LYS A 53 7.87 -17.05 18.41
C LYS A 53 6.49 -16.44 18.25
N GLN A 54 5.48 -17.21 18.64
CA GLN A 54 4.12 -16.69 18.76
C GLN A 54 4.00 -15.82 20.02
N ASN A 55 3.52 -14.58 19.87
CA ASN A 55 3.38 -13.59 20.93
C ASN A 55 1.91 -13.34 21.32
N SER A 56 0.96 -13.66 20.42
CA SER A 56 -0.48 -13.52 20.67
C SER A 56 -1.27 -14.71 20.13
N TYR A 57 -2.52 -14.85 20.56
CA TYR A 57 -3.43 -15.85 20.01
C TYR A 57 -3.73 -15.55 18.55
N CYS A 58 -4.14 -16.60 17.80
CA CYS A 58 -4.62 -16.42 16.45
C CYS A 58 -5.96 -15.68 16.44
N THR A 59 -6.19 -14.88 15.40
CA THR A 59 -7.41 -14.09 15.20
C THR A 59 -8.65 -14.96 15.21
N GLU A 60 -9.62 -14.62 16.05
CA GLU A 60 -10.94 -15.24 16.04
C GLU A 60 -11.75 -14.71 14.85
N VAL A 61 -12.50 -15.61 14.23
CA VAL A 61 -13.33 -15.28 13.08
C VAL A 61 -14.78 -15.66 13.32
N GLY A 62 -15.70 -15.00 12.65
CA GLY A 62 -17.13 -15.25 12.85
C GLY A 62 -18.01 -14.76 11.74
N VAL A 63 -19.31 -14.87 12.00
CA VAL A 63 -20.37 -14.41 11.10
C VAL A 63 -21.21 -13.37 11.83
N LEU A 64 -21.41 -12.21 11.23
CA LEU A 64 -22.28 -11.18 11.79
C LEU A 64 -23.74 -11.67 11.85
N PRO A 65 -24.47 -11.34 12.93
CA PRO A 65 -25.90 -11.66 13.03
C PRO A 65 -26.67 -11.10 11.83
N GLY A 66 -27.54 -11.94 11.23
CA GLY A 66 -28.36 -11.56 10.08
C GLY A 66 -27.66 -11.64 8.72
N SER A 67 -26.43 -12.15 8.64
CA SER A 67 -25.75 -12.40 7.36
C SER A 67 -26.50 -13.49 6.57
N ASP A 68 -26.70 -13.24 5.27
CA ASP A 68 -27.28 -14.21 4.33
C ASP A 68 -26.33 -14.43 3.15
N PHE A 69 -25.52 -15.48 3.22
CA PHE A 69 -24.56 -15.83 2.18
C PHE A 69 -25.17 -16.41 0.90
N ARG A 70 -26.49 -16.59 0.85
CA ARG A 70 -27.19 -16.92 -0.41
C ARG A 70 -27.26 -15.72 -1.35
N LEU A 71 -27.06 -14.51 -0.82
CA LEU A 71 -26.93 -13.28 -1.60
C LEU A 71 -25.49 -13.12 -2.05
N GLN A 72 -25.30 -12.71 -3.29
CA GLN A 72 -23.99 -12.39 -3.83
C GLN A 72 -23.38 -11.19 -3.07
N PRO A 73 -22.08 -11.18 -2.77
CA PRO A 73 -21.42 -10.02 -2.17
C PRO A 73 -21.61 -8.77 -3.02
N LYS A 74 -21.96 -7.64 -2.39
CA LYS A 74 -22.28 -6.38 -3.11
C LYS A 74 -21.15 -5.91 -4.02
N TYR A 75 -19.90 -6.14 -3.66
CA TYR A 75 -18.77 -5.76 -4.52
C TYR A 75 -18.75 -6.55 -5.84
N MET A 76 -19.27 -7.76 -5.86
CA MET A 76 -19.40 -8.55 -7.09
C MET A 76 -20.47 -8.00 -8.01
N ASP A 77 -21.61 -7.56 -7.46
CA ASP A 77 -22.65 -6.89 -8.22
C ASP A 77 -22.16 -5.56 -8.79
N MET A 78 -21.47 -4.76 -7.98
CA MET A 78 -20.86 -3.49 -8.40
C MET A 78 -19.90 -3.66 -9.58
N LEU A 79 -19.18 -4.77 -9.60
CA LEU A 79 -18.17 -5.12 -10.61
C LEU A 79 -18.76 -5.88 -11.82
N ASN A 80 -20.05 -6.18 -11.82
CA ASN A 80 -20.71 -7.00 -12.84
C ASN A 80 -20.02 -8.34 -13.08
N MET A 81 -19.62 -9.03 -12.01
CA MET A 81 -18.82 -10.26 -12.12
C MET A 81 -19.54 -11.37 -12.89
N SER A 82 -20.86 -11.46 -12.81
CA SER A 82 -21.66 -12.43 -13.59
C SER A 82 -21.47 -12.25 -15.10
N GLU A 83 -21.31 -11.02 -15.57
CA GLU A 83 -21.00 -10.71 -16.97
C GLU A 83 -19.53 -10.97 -17.27
N ALA A 84 -18.61 -10.54 -16.39
CA ALA A 84 -17.17 -10.73 -16.57
C ALA A 84 -16.80 -12.22 -16.71
N TRP A 85 -17.42 -13.11 -15.94
CA TRP A 85 -17.17 -14.56 -16.01
C TRP A 85 -17.62 -15.24 -17.31
N GLN A 86 -18.42 -14.57 -18.15
CA GLN A 86 -18.71 -15.05 -19.50
C GLN A 86 -17.47 -15.03 -20.41
N PHE A 87 -16.45 -14.27 -20.05
CA PHE A 87 -15.21 -14.10 -20.83
C PHE A 87 -14.03 -14.90 -20.29
N GLY A 88 -14.15 -15.48 -19.09
CA GLY A 88 -13.12 -16.29 -18.46
C GLY A 88 -13.21 -16.26 -16.94
N ARG A 89 -12.58 -17.25 -16.28
CA ARG A 89 -12.61 -17.42 -14.83
C ARG A 89 -11.20 -17.55 -14.22
N GLY A 90 -10.15 -17.25 -15.01
CA GLY A 90 -8.76 -17.27 -14.56
C GLY A 90 -8.04 -18.60 -14.76
N ALA A 91 -8.60 -19.58 -15.47
CA ALA A 91 -7.99 -20.89 -15.66
C ALA A 91 -6.59 -20.80 -16.28
N GLY A 92 -5.64 -21.59 -15.73
CA GLY A 92 -4.25 -21.64 -16.17
C GLY A 92 -3.37 -20.48 -15.67
N VAL A 93 -3.89 -19.58 -14.82
CA VAL A 93 -3.14 -18.49 -14.24
C VAL A 93 -2.75 -18.82 -12.79
N LYS A 94 -1.46 -18.64 -12.46
CA LYS A 94 -0.96 -18.73 -11.09
C LYS A 94 -0.94 -17.37 -10.44
N VAL A 95 -1.59 -17.26 -9.28
CA VAL A 95 -1.62 -16.05 -8.45
C VAL A 95 -0.89 -16.32 -7.15
N ALA A 96 0.21 -15.65 -6.90
CA ALA A 96 0.87 -15.69 -5.59
C ALA A 96 0.22 -14.69 -4.64
N VAL A 97 -0.09 -15.16 -3.44
CA VAL A 97 -0.62 -14.37 -2.32
C VAL A 97 0.50 -14.24 -1.29
N ILE A 98 1.18 -13.09 -1.28
CA ILE A 98 2.19 -12.73 -0.27
C ILE A 98 1.46 -12.00 0.85
N ASP A 99 1.21 -12.72 1.96
CA ASP A 99 0.31 -12.28 3.03
C ASP A 99 0.64 -13.01 4.35
N THR A 100 -0.34 -13.22 5.22
CA THR A 100 -0.20 -13.92 6.53
C THR A 100 -0.25 -15.44 6.45
N GLY A 101 -0.22 -16.01 5.22
CA GLY A 101 -0.43 -17.41 4.93
C GLY A 101 -1.84 -17.69 4.40
N VAL A 102 -2.10 -18.92 3.99
CA VAL A 102 -3.45 -19.35 3.53
C VAL A 102 -3.74 -20.72 4.09
N ASN A 103 -4.76 -20.86 4.92
CA ASN A 103 -5.19 -22.17 5.40
C ASN A 103 -5.86 -22.98 4.29
N PRO A 104 -5.54 -24.28 4.17
CA PRO A 104 -6.22 -25.17 3.25
C PRO A 104 -7.74 -25.18 3.51
N HIS A 105 -8.51 -25.13 2.43
CA HIS A 105 -9.97 -25.17 2.48
C HIS A 105 -10.48 -25.94 1.27
N PRO A 106 -11.62 -26.69 1.35
CA PRO A 106 -12.15 -27.45 0.21
C PRO A 106 -12.43 -26.63 -1.05
N ARG A 107 -12.62 -25.31 -0.89
CA ARG A 107 -12.83 -24.36 -1.98
C ARG A 107 -11.55 -23.73 -2.54
N PHE A 108 -10.40 -24.24 -2.15
CA PHE A 108 -9.10 -23.97 -2.78
C PHE A 108 -8.55 -25.24 -3.45
N PRO A 109 -9.15 -25.71 -4.56
CA PRO A 109 -8.78 -26.98 -5.16
C PRO A 109 -7.34 -27.02 -5.70
N HIS A 110 -6.74 -25.86 -5.96
CA HIS A 110 -5.41 -25.69 -6.55
C HIS A 110 -4.52 -24.79 -5.69
N LEU A 111 -4.49 -25.04 -4.36
CA LEU A 111 -3.61 -24.32 -3.44
C LEU A 111 -2.21 -24.93 -3.44
N ILE A 112 -1.21 -24.10 -3.74
CA ILE A 112 0.20 -24.49 -3.88
C ILE A 112 0.98 -23.94 -2.69
N PRO A 113 1.73 -24.76 -1.93
CA PRO A 113 2.65 -24.28 -0.92
C PRO A 113 3.71 -23.35 -1.53
N GLY A 114 3.87 -22.14 -1.01
CA GLY A 114 4.80 -21.13 -1.50
C GLY A 114 5.85 -20.71 -0.46
N GLY A 115 5.82 -21.30 0.75
CA GLY A 115 6.82 -21.06 1.79
C GLY A 115 6.42 -20.05 2.84
N ASP A 116 7.17 -20.08 3.95
CA ASP A 116 6.90 -19.30 5.16
C ASP A 116 8.17 -18.55 5.63
N TYR A 117 8.12 -17.22 5.56
CA TYR A 117 9.17 -16.30 6.00
C TYR A 117 9.05 -15.90 7.47
N ILE A 118 8.03 -16.41 8.20
CA ILE A 118 7.78 -16.10 9.62
C ILE A 118 8.31 -17.20 10.52
N MET A 119 7.98 -18.47 10.22
CA MET A 119 8.37 -19.60 11.08
C MET A 119 9.19 -20.66 10.34
N GLY A 120 9.31 -20.52 9.03
CA GLY A 120 9.76 -21.59 8.15
C GLY A 120 8.65 -22.63 7.97
N GLY A 121 8.43 -23.09 6.76
CA GLY A 121 7.36 -24.02 6.44
C GLY A 121 6.83 -23.79 5.03
N ASP A 122 5.60 -24.21 4.81
CA ASP A 122 4.99 -24.28 3.48
C ASP A 122 4.07 -23.09 3.13
N GLY A 123 3.80 -22.19 4.09
CA GLY A 123 2.88 -21.05 3.91
C GLY A 123 1.40 -21.39 4.06
N LEU A 124 1.07 -22.66 4.36
CA LEU A 124 -0.31 -23.14 4.52
C LEU A 124 -0.82 -23.02 5.96
N SER A 125 -0.35 -22.03 6.70
CA SER A 125 -0.77 -21.72 8.06
C SER A 125 -1.02 -20.23 8.21
N ASP A 126 -2.26 -19.86 8.46
CA ASP A 126 -2.70 -18.47 8.64
C ASP A 126 -3.30 -18.28 10.04
N CYS A 127 -2.52 -17.67 10.94
CA CYS A 127 -2.94 -17.36 12.31
C CYS A 127 -3.72 -16.03 12.37
N ASP A 128 -3.55 -15.18 11.40
CA ASP A 128 -4.13 -13.84 11.33
C ASP A 128 -5.46 -13.82 10.58
N ALA A 129 -5.85 -14.91 9.92
CA ALA A 129 -7.03 -15.06 9.06
C ALA A 129 -7.02 -14.18 7.79
N HIS A 130 -6.13 -13.19 7.71
CA HIS A 130 -6.13 -12.17 6.69
C HIS A 130 -5.78 -12.75 5.31
N GLY A 131 -4.70 -13.52 5.19
CA GLY A 131 -4.28 -14.11 3.92
C GLY A 131 -5.28 -15.12 3.37
N THR A 132 -5.97 -15.87 4.24
CA THR A 132 -7.04 -16.78 3.83
C THR A 132 -8.24 -16.03 3.26
N ILE A 133 -8.64 -14.90 3.86
CA ILE A 133 -9.71 -14.03 3.33
C ILE A 133 -9.27 -13.44 1.98
N VAL A 134 -8.05 -12.90 1.88
CA VAL A 134 -7.49 -12.35 0.63
C VAL A 134 -7.48 -13.41 -0.47
N ALA A 135 -6.94 -14.60 -0.19
CA ALA A 135 -6.91 -15.71 -1.14
C ALA A 135 -8.31 -16.13 -1.58
N SER A 136 -9.29 -16.11 -0.66
CA SER A 136 -10.68 -16.46 -1.00
C SER A 136 -11.33 -15.43 -1.91
N MET A 137 -11.08 -14.15 -1.72
CA MET A 137 -11.56 -13.10 -2.62
C MET A 137 -10.93 -13.20 -4.01
N ILE A 138 -9.68 -13.64 -4.11
CA ILE A 138 -9.02 -13.86 -5.40
C ILE A 138 -9.58 -15.09 -6.10
N GLY A 139 -9.58 -16.28 -5.46
CA GLY A 139 -9.68 -17.54 -6.16
C GLY A 139 -10.49 -18.64 -5.48
N ALA A 140 -11.41 -18.33 -4.53
CA ALA A 140 -12.26 -19.36 -3.97
C ALA A 140 -13.21 -19.94 -5.03
N ALA A 141 -13.26 -21.26 -5.16
CA ALA A 141 -14.23 -21.94 -5.99
C ALA A 141 -15.65 -21.77 -5.42
N PRO A 142 -16.72 -21.68 -6.24
CA PRO A 142 -18.09 -21.64 -5.78
C PRO A 142 -18.50 -22.95 -5.10
N ALA A 143 -19.45 -22.87 -4.15
CA ALA A 143 -19.85 -24.03 -3.34
C ALA A 143 -20.34 -25.23 -4.16
N ASN A 144 -21.00 -24.99 -5.30
CA ASN A 144 -21.64 -26.04 -6.13
C ASN A 144 -20.92 -26.31 -7.47
N GLY A 145 -19.79 -25.71 -7.73
CA GLY A 145 -19.17 -25.76 -9.07
C GLY A 145 -20.04 -25.10 -10.17
N SER A 146 -21.25 -24.69 -9.83
CA SER A 146 -22.32 -24.27 -10.75
C SER A 146 -22.51 -22.76 -10.85
N ILE A 147 -21.42 -22.01 -10.90
CA ILE A 147 -21.53 -20.85 -11.79
C ILE A 147 -21.51 -21.50 -13.17
N ALA A 148 -22.61 -21.39 -13.90
CA ALA A 148 -22.72 -22.00 -15.23
C ALA A 148 -21.46 -21.71 -16.05
N PRO A 149 -20.89 -22.69 -16.75
CA PRO A 149 -19.74 -22.41 -17.60
C PRO A 149 -20.10 -21.21 -18.49
N PRO A 150 -19.18 -20.27 -18.69
CA PRO A 150 -19.47 -19.09 -19.50
C PRO A 150 -20.03 -19.54 -20.84
N ALA A 151 -21.16 -18.97 -21.24
CA ALA A 151 -21.61 -19.08 -22.62
C ALA A 151 -20.43 -18.65 -23.50
N ALA A 152 -20.29 -19.29 -24.68
CA ALA A 152 -19.17 -19.03 -25.59
C ALA A 152 -18.84 -17.53 -25.66
N PRO A 153 -17.54 -17.14 -25.64
CA PRO A 153 -17.12 -15.75 -25.52
C PRO A 153 -17.87 -14.88 -26.53
N ARG A 154 -18.58 -13.87 -26.03
CA ARG A 154 -19.15 -12.86 -26.91
C ARG A 154 -17.99 -12.12 -27.56
N LYS A 155 -18.07 -11.91 -28.87
CA LYS A 155 -17.11 -11.04 -29.57
C LYS A 155 -17.09 -9.69 -28.87
N PRO A 156 -15.91 -9.05 -28.69
CA PRO A 156 -15.82 -7.72 -28.10
C PRO A 156 -16.83 -6.79 -28.76
N VAL A 157 -17.63 -6.12 -27.93
CA VAL A 157 -18.54 -5.08 -28.44
C VAL A 157 -17.64 -3.89 -28.77
N THR A 158 -17.42 -3.65 -30.06
CA THR A 158 -16.83 -2.38 -30.51
C THR A 158 -17.88 -1.32 -30.21
N ILE A 159 -17.58 -0.40 -29.29
CA ILE A 159 -18.43 0.79 -29.10
C ILE A 159 -18.32 1.58 -30.40
N PRO A 160 -19.44 1.82 -31.14
CA PRO A 160 -19.37 2.69 -32.31
C PRO A 160 -18.97 4.08 -31.80
N THR A 161 -17.76 4.49 -32.04
CA THR A 161 -17.41 5.89 -31.93
C THR A 161 -18.18 6.62 -33.02
N THR A 162 -19.18 7.39 -32.65
CA THR A 162 -19.99 8.20 -33.54
C THR A 162 -19.19 9.35 -34.19
N GLU A 163 -17.93 9.51 -33.79
CA GLU A 163 -16.99 10.40 -34.48
C GLU A 163 -15.84 9.57 -35.05
N PRO A 164 -15.54 9.76 -36.35
CA PRO A 164 -14.31 9.21 -36.90
C PRO A 164 -13.13 9.80 -36.10
N PRO A 165 -12.07 9.02 -35.78
CA PRO A 165 -10.91 9.54 -35.08
C PRO A 165 -10.41 10.78 -35.83
N PRO A 166 -10.07 11.87 -35.13
CA PRO A 166 -9.53 13.07 -35.77
C PRO A 166 -8.34 12.64 -36.61
N LYS A 167 -8.41 12.99 -37.90
CA LYS A 167 -7.33 12.71 -38.85
C LYS A 167 -6.03 13.19 -38.20
N ALA A 168 -5.07 12.29 -38.03
CA ALA A 168 -3.76 12.65 -37.49
C ALA A 168 -3.26 13.90 -38.27
N PRO A 169 -2.85 14.96 -37.57
CA PRO A 169 -2.27 16.12 -38.25
C PRO A 169 -1.10 15.62 -39.09
N PRO A 170 -0.94 16.13 -40.32
CA PRO A 170 0.18 15.74 -41.17
C PRO A 170 1.48 15.95 -40.40
N PRO A 171 2.48 15.06 -40.54
CA PRO A 171 3.75 15.18 -39.84
C PRO A 171 4.30 16.58 -40.09
N GLN A 172 4.39 17.38 -39.03
CA GLN A 172 5.05 18.67 -39.10
C GLN A 172 6.55 18.41 -39.28
N THR A 173 7.04 18.70 -40.48
CA THR A 173 8.48 18.74 -40.71
C THR A 173 9.02 19.92 -39.91
N VAL A 174 9.63 19.64 -38.78
CA VAL A 174 10.36 20.63 -37.98
C VAL A 174 11.61 20.97 -38.79
N THR A 175 11.54 22.05 -39.57
CA THR A 175 12.73 22.66 -40.16
C THR A 175 13.49 23.31 -38.99
N LEU A 176 14.59 22.71 -38.61
CA LEU A 176 15.54 23.31 -37.65
C LEU A 176 16.11 24.56 -38.32
N SER A 177 15.67 25.74 -37.90
CA SER A 177 16.34 26.99 -38.24
C SER A 177 17.73 26.99 -37.61
N PRO A 178 18.77 27.46 -38.34
CA PRO A 178 20.12 27.53 -37.82
C PRO A 178 20.18 28.48 -36.60
N LEU A 179 20.98 28.11 -35.62
CA LEU A 179 21.27 28.89 -34.42
C LEU A 179 21.65 30.33 -34.74
N PRO A 180 21.12 31.32 -34.01
CA PRO A 180 21.51 32.73 -34.22
C PRO A 180 22.98 32.92 -33.82
N GLN A 181 23.75 33.45 -34.73
CA GLN A 181 25.12 33.90 -34.48
C GLN A 181 25.10 35.11 -33.54
N THR A 182 26.07 35.14 -32.66
CA THR A 182 26.37 36.16 -31.68
C THR A 182 26.35 37.56 -32.30
N VAL A 183 25.41 38.43 -31.89
CA VAL A 183 25.42 39.85 -32.26
C VAL A 183 26.15 40.64 -31.20
N THR A 184 27.25 41.23 -31.61
CA THR A 184 28.05 42.20 -30.84
C THR A 184 27.27 43.50 -30.68
N MET A 185 27.10 43.96 -29.45
CA MET A 185 26.48 45.24 -29.10
C MET A 185 27.36 46.40 -29.54
N VAL A 186 26.79 47.34 -30.31
CA VAL A 186 27.32 48.69 -30.56
C VAL A 186 26.29 49.69 -30.07
N PRO A 187 26.65 50.74 -29.32
CA PRO A 187 25.71 51.65 -28.69
C PRO A 187 25.10 52.66 -29.63
N ALA A 188 23.84 53.05 -29.30
CA ALA A 188 23.00 53.97 -30.02
C ALA A 188 23.46 55.42 -30.00
N PRO A 189 23.04 56.26 -30.98
CA PRO A 189 22.77 57.66 -30.74
C PRO A 189 21.28 57.99 -30.88
N SER A 190 20.80 58.81 -29.97
CA SER A 190 19.51 59.47 -29.91
C SER A 190 19.32 60.49 -31.04
N THR A 191 18.14 60.59 -31.63
CA THR A 191 17.47 61.85 -32.02
C THR A 191 16.00 61.67 -32.35
N ASP A 192 15.29 62.54 -31.89
CA ASP A 192 13.97 63.09 -31.85
C ASP A 192 13.25 63.30 -33.24
N GLN A 193 11.90 63.30 -33.19
CA GLN A 193 10.90 64.02 -33.97
C GLN A 193 9.86 63.19 -34.77
N GLY A 194 8.59 63.45 -34.38
CA GLY A 194 7.52 63.84 -35.30
C GLY A 194 6.52 62.76 -35.73
N ALA A 195 5.31 62.81 -35.18
CA ALA A 195 4.10 62.22 -35.77
C ALA A 195 3.67 62.95 -37.05
N PRO A 196 2.80 62.39 -37.97
CA PRO A 196 1.38 62.20 -37.70
C PRO A 196 0.69 61.00 -38.43
N GLY A 197 -0.40 60.55 -37.83
CA GLY A 197 -1.68 60.09 -38.30
C GLY A 197 -1.87 59.19 -39.52
N ALA A 198 -2.59 58.07 -39.29
CA ALA A 198 -3.62 57.56 -40.24
C ALA A 198 -4.43 56.38 -39.64
N ALA A 199 -5.75 56.62 -39.59
CA ALA A 199 -6.90 55.75 -39.86
C ALA A 199 -6.94 54.30 -39.33
N GLY A 200 -7.94 54.05 -38.47
CA GLY A 200 -8.37 52.72 -38.05
C GLY A 200 -9.28 52.00 -39.07
N PRO A 201 -9.38 50.68 -39.00
CA PRO A 201 -10.32 49.90 -39.77
C PRO A 201 -11.73 49.83 -39.13
N PRO A 202 -12.78 49.49 -39.92
CA PRO A 202 -14.18 49.61 -39.53
C PRO A 202 -14.68 48.48 -38.62
N PRO A 203 -15.83 48.69 -37.93
CA PRO A 203 -16.38 47.73 -36.93
C PRO A 203 -17.10 46.56 -37.61
N GLY A 204 -16.90 45.36 -37.04
CA GLY A 204 -17.62 44.14 -37.42
C GLY A 204 -19.02 44.06 -36.78
N PRO A 205 -19.92 43.20 -37.28
CA PRO A 205 -21.33 43.16 -36.90
C PRO A 205 -21.58 42.55 -35.51
N PRO A 206 -22.73 42.86 -34.84
CA PRO A 206 -23.00 42.44 -33.48
C PRO A 206 -23.44 40.98 -33.37
N ALA A 207 -23.00 40.30 -32.31
CA ALA A 207 -23.39 38.96 -31.95
C ALA A 207 -24.82 38.94 -31.32
N PRO A 208 -25.59 37.83 -31.46
CA PRO A 208 -26.94 37.71 -30.89
C PRO A 208 -26.91 37.51 -29.37
N GLY A 209 -27.88 38.13 -28.70
CA GLY A 209 -28.00 38.18 -27.26
C GLY A 209 -28.24 36.83 -26.59
N ALA A 210 -27.61 36.61 -25.42
CA ALA A 210 -27.88 35.52 -24.50
C ALA A 210 -29.10 35.85 -23.61
N PRO A 211 -29.94 34.84 -23.24
CA PRO A 211 -31.08 35.07 -22.37
C PRO A 211 -30.66 35.26 -20.90
N ALA A 212 -31.42 36.11 -20.20
CA ALA A 212 -31.20 36.48 -18.81
C ALA A 212 -31.41 35.29 -17.84
N ALA A 213 -30.52 35.17 -16.85
CA ALA A 213 -30.64 34.23 -15.74
C ALA A 213 -31.70 34.69 -14.71
N PRO A 214 -32.46 33.79 -14.07
CA PRO A 214 -33.39 34.10 -13.00
C PRO A 214 -32.64 34.40 -11.69
N GLY A 215 -33.17 35.35 -10.92
CA GLY A 215 -32.59 35.83 -9.66
C GLY A 215 -32.52 34.78 -8.55
N ALA A 216 -31.42 34.80 -7.78
CA ALA A 216 -31.19 34.00 -6.61
C ALA A 216 -32.04 34.46 -5.40
N PRO A 217 -32.62 33.51 -4.60
CA PRO A 217 -33.28 33.84 -3.35
C PRO A 217 -32.26 34.14 -2.24
N GLY A 218 -32.61 35.11 -1.36
CA GLY A 218 -31.78 35.57 -0.28
C GLY A 218 -31.47 34.52 0.79
N VAL A 219 -30.26 34.58 1.34
CA VAL A 219 -29.74 33.77 2.44
C VAL A 219 -30.32 34.24 3.77
N PRO A 220 -30.92 33.36 4.62
CA PRO A 220 -31.26 33.72 6.01
C PRO A 220 -30.00 33.68 6.90
N GLY A 221 -29.95 34.64 7.84
CA GLY A 221 -28.84 34.84 8.76
C GLY A 221 -28.55 33.65 9.67
N ALA A 222 -27.28 33.43 9.98
CA ALA A 222 -26.77 32.39 10.87
C ALA A 222 -27.08 32.76 12.35
N PRO A 223 -27.52 31.79 13.20
CA PRO A 223 -27.63 32.00 14.64
C PRO A 223 -26.25 31.89 15.34
N ALA A 224 -26.06 32.66 16.38
CA ALA A 224 -24.86 32.73 17.21
C ALA A 224 -24.57 31.39 17.94
N ALA A 225 -23.30 31.05 18.06
CA ALA A 225 -22.81 29.85 18.76
C ALA A 225 -22.96 29.99 20.29
N PRO A 226 -23.40 28.94 21.02
CA PRO A 226 -23.36 28.90 22.48
C PRO A 226 -21.96 28.62 23.00
N GLY A 227 -21.60 29.26 24.13
CA GLY A 227 -20.30 29.14 24.77
C GLY A 227 -19.98 27.74 25.29
N ALA A 228 -18.70 27.40 25.26
CA ALA A 228 -18.14 26.13 25.75
C ALA A 228 -18.21 26.05 27.30
N PRO A 229 -18.59 24.89 27.89
CA PRO A 229 -18.45 24.67 29.32
C PRO A 229 -17.03 24.25 29.70
N ALA A 230 -16.60 24.70 30.90
CA ALA A 230 -15.29 24.41 31.49
C ALA A 230 -15.10 22.93 31.86
N ALA A 231 -13.87 22.43 31.72
CA ALA A 231 -13.46 21.08 32.03
C ALA A 231 -13.48 20.81 33.55
N PRO A 232 -13.96 19.63 34.03
CA PRO A 232 -13.80 19.21 35.42
C PRO A 232 -12.42 18.58 35.65
N GLY A 233 -11.88 18.85 36.87
CA GLY A 233 -10.56 18.38 37.30
C GLY A 233 -10.44 16.87 37.51
N VAL A 234 -9.23 16.38 37.36
CA VAL A 234 -8.79 15.01 37.52
C VAL A 234 -8.72 14.60 39.01
N PRO A 235 -9.35 13.51 39.48
CA PRO A 235 -9.06 12.93 40.78
C PRO A 235 -7.87 11.98 40.75
N GLY A 236 -7.05 12.03 41.81
CA GLY A 236 -5.82 11.26 41.97
C GLY A 236 -6.02 9.75 42.14
N ALA A 237 -4.98 9.02 41.76
CA ALA A 237 -4.88 7.59 41.87
C ALA A 237 -4.75 7.10 43.33
N PRO A 238 -5.36 5.96 43.71
CA PRO A 238 -5.02 5.27 44.95
C PRO A 238 -3.98 4.14 44.73
N ALA A 239 -3.18 3.94 45.78
CA ALA A 239 -2.06 3.04 45.86
C ALA A 239 -2.45 1.54 45.88
N VAL A 240 -1.53 0.72 45.39
CA VAL A 240 -1.56 -0.75 45.38
C VAL A 240 -1.22 -1.30 46.76
N PRO A 241 -1.90 -2.34 47.28
CA PRO A 241 -1.32 -3.23 48.25
C PRO A 241 -1.09 -4.65 47.70
N GLY A 242 -0.06 -5.27 48.28
CA GLY A 242 0.60 -6.49 47.86
C GLY A 242 -0.18 -7.79 48.04
N ALA A 243 0.33 -8.82 47.37
CA ALA A 243 -0.09 -10.21 47.47
C ALA A 243 0.22 -10.86 48.83
N PRO A 244 -0.56 -11.87 49.23
CA PRO A 244 0.08 -13.14 49.56
C PRO A 244 -0.71 -14.42 49.19
N GLY A 245 0.04 -15.49 48.90
CA GLY A 245 -0.09 -16.87 49.37
C GLY A 245 -1.36 -17.68 49.10
N ALA A 246 -1.24 -18.72 48.28
CA ALA A 246 -2.13 -19.89 48.33
C ALA A 246 -1.89 -20.70 49.62
N PRO A 247 -2.85 -21.49 50.14
CA PRO A 247 -3.08 -22.85 49.65
C PRO A 247 -4.50 -23.46 49.88
N GLY A 248 -4.76 -24.60 49.25
CA GLY A 248 -5.53 -25.67 49.90
C GLY A 248 -6.99 -25.87 49.50
N ALA A 249 -7.17 -27.02 49.00
CA ALA A 249 -8.31 -27.77 48.50
C ALA A 249 -9.58 -27.87 49.36
N SER A 250 -10.60 -28.28 48.64
CA SER A 250 -11.79 -29.09 48.99
C SER A 250 -13.06 -28.35 49.40
N GLY A 251 -14.12 -28.71 48.65
CA GLY A 251 -15.43 -28.81 49.26
C GLY A 251 -16.60 -28.23 48.49
N ALA A 252 -17.33 -29.10 47.82
CA ALA A 252 -18.80 -29.13 47.69
C ALA A 252 -19.50 -28.07 46.80
N ALA A 253 -20.08 -28.63 45.80
CA ALA A 253 -21.08 -28.06 44.90
C ALA A 253 -22.32 -27.51 45.63
N ASN A 254 -22.74 -26.33 45.16
CA ASN A 254 -24.13 -25.93 45.31
C ASN A 254 -24.59 -25.35 43.96
N HIS A 255 -25.49 -26.11 43.30
CA HIS A 255 -26.15 -25.67 42.09
C HIS A 255 -27.32 -24.73 42.46
N GLY A 256 -27.10 -23.45 42.28
CA GLY A 256 -28.16 -22.44 42.31
C GLY A 256 -28.51 -22.07 40.88
N GLY A 257 -29.78 -22.14 40.52
CA GLY A 257 -30.28 -21.69 39.21
C GLY A 257 -30.01 -20.20 38.99
N GLY A 258 -29.34 -19.88 37.91
CA GLY A 258 -29.05 -18.53 37.48
C GLY A 258 -30.11 -17.97 36.55
N THR A 259 -30.65 -16.82 36.89
CA THR A 259 -31.56 -16.03 36.03
C THR A 259 -30.72 -15.20 35.08
N VAL A 260 -30.89 -15.36 33.79
CA VAL A 260 -30.25 -14.51 32.77
C VAL A 260 -31.25 -13.45 32.29
N THR A 261 -30.93 -12.18 32.52
CA THR A 261 -31.71 -11.06 32.01
C THR A 261 -31.10 -10.55 30.72
N ILE A 262 -31.88 -10.57 29.64
CA ILE A 262 -31.47 -9.99 28.35
C ILE A 262 -32.12 -8.62 28.24
N PRO A 263 -31.39 -7.51 28.09
CA PRO A 263 -32.01 -6.21 27.87
C PRO A 263 -32.47 -6.08 26.41
N SER A 264 -33.78 -5.93 26.21
CA SER A 264 -34.32 -5.51 24.91
C SER A 264 -34.43 -3.97 24.84
N TYR A 265 -34.14 -3.44 23.70
CA TYR A 265 -34.01 -2.02 23.39
C TYR A 265 -35.37 -1.30 23.20
N SER A 266 -36.27 -1.47 24.12
CA SER A 266 -37.45 -0.60 24.31
C SER A 266 -38.15 -1.00 25.61
N GLY A 267 -37.74 -0.44 26.72
CA GLY A 267 -38.51 -0.18 27.94
C GLY A 267 -39.40 -1.27 28.49
N GLY A 268 -38.90 -2.48 28.68
CA GLY A 268 -39.69 -3.51 29.36
C GLY A 268 -38.98 -4.87 29.29
N GLY A 269 -38.25 -5.22 30.34
CA GLY A 269 -37.57 -6.53 30.43
C GLY A 269 -38.61 -7.66 30.63
N GLN A 270 -38.57 -8.67 29.78
CA GLN A 270 -39.27 -9.95 30.04
C GLN A 270 -38.32 -10.89 30.77
N VAL A 271 -38.78 -11.48 31.86
CA VAL A 271 -38.10 -12.53 32.60
C VAL A 271 -38.54 -13.88 32.00
N VAL A 272 -37.57 -14.59 31.42
CA VAL A 272 -37.81 -15.97 30.96
C VAL A 272 -37.16 -16.92 31.96
N THR A 273 -37.99 -17.74 32.60
CA THR A 273 -37.55 -18.82 33.49
C THR A 273 -37.39 -20.08 32.63
N ILE A 274 -36.17 -20.62 32.62
CA ILE A 274 -35.92 -21.91 31.94
C ILE A 274 -35.93 -23.00 33.05
N ASP A 275 -36.93 -23.88 33.00
CA ASP A 275 -36.98 -25.09 33.83
C ASP A 275 -35.93 -26.10 33.33
N ASN A 276 -35.08 -26.53 34.24
CA ASN A 276 -34.08 -27.57 33.96
C ASN A 276 -34.75 -28.97 34.14
N PRO A 277 -34.82 -29.84 33.11
CA PRO A 277 -35.52 -31.11 33.16
C PRO A 277 -34.77 -32.24 33.94
N HIS A 278 -33.76 -31.95 34.69
CA HIS A 278 -32.94 -32.99 35.38
C HIS A 278 -32.90 -32.83 36.92
N SER A 279 -34.07 -32.74 37.56
CA SER A 279 -34.14 -32.97 39.02
C SER A 279 -34.69 -34.38 39.30
N PRO A 280 -34.01 -35.22 40.05
CA PRO A 280 -34.49 -36.56 40.39
C PRO A 280 -35.66 -36.51 41.37
N ARG A 281 -36.79 -37.13 41.00
CA ARG A 281 -37.93 -37.39 41.90
C ARG A 281 -37.59 -38.55 42.84
N PRO A 282 -38.12 -38.58 44.06
CA PRO A 282 -37.94 -39.68 44.96
C PRO A 282 -38.61 -40.98 44.47
N PHE A 283 -37.94 -42.10 44.69
CA PHE A 283 -38.41 -43.43 44.30
C PHE A 283 -39.64 -43.85 45.10
N GLU A 284 -40.73 -44.17 44.43
CA GLU A 284 -41.79 -45.04 44.92
C GLU A 284 -41.61 -46.45 44.33
N PRO A 285 -41.83 -47.53 45.14
CA PRO A 285 -41.57 -48.88 44.65
C PRO A 285 -42.70 -49.35 43.70
N THR A 286 -42.30 -49.70 42.50
CA THR A 286 -43.19 -50.25 41.45
C THR A 286 -43.42 -51.74 41.64
N PRO A 287 -44.63 -52.25 41.33
CA PRO A 287 -44.93 -53.69 41.34
C PRO A 287 -44.27 -54.40 40.15
N LYS A 288 -43.92 -55.69 40.41
CA LYS A 288 -43.25 -56.59 39.49
C LYS A 288 -44.06 -56.82 38.20
N PRO A 289 -43.48 -56.69 37.00
CA PRO A 289 -44.19 -56.92 35.75
C PRO A 289 -44.40 -58.41 35.43
N PRO A 290 -45.44 -58.73 34.65
CA PRO A 290 -45.69 -60.07 34.13
C PRO A 290 -44.68 -60.47 33.04
N PRO A 291 -44.52 -61.79 32.75
CA PRO A 291 -43.50 -62.26 31.80
C PRO A 291 -43.78 -61.81 30.36
N PRO A 292 -42.74 -61.59 29.54
CA PRO A 292 -42.87 -61.02 28.20
C PRO A 292 -43.46 -62.03 27.21
N ALA A 293 -44.37 -61.49 26.35
CA ALA A 293 -44.83 -62.15 25.15
C ALA A 293 -43.72 -62.24 24.07
N PRO A 294 -43.75 -63.23 23.14
CA PRO A 294 -42.70 -63.38 22.14
C PRO A 294 -42.54 -62.14 21.28
N ALA A 295 -41.30 -61.66 21.14
CA ALA A 295 -40.95 -60.49 20.37
C ALA A 295 -41.17 -60.72 18.87
N THR A 296 -41.99 -59.86 18.24
CA THR A 296 -42.01 -59.68 16.79
C THR A 296 -40.65 -59.05 16.37
N PRO A 297 -40.03 -59.49 15.26
CA PRO A 297 -38.79 -58.89 14.79
C PRO A 297 -38.96 -57.39 14.50
N ALA A 298 -38.13 -56.57 15.10
CA ALA A 298 -38.11 -55.13 14.85
C ALA A 298 -37.78 -54.86 13.37
N PRO A 299 -38.41 -53.87 12.73
CA PRO A 299 -38.00 -53.42 11.40
C PRO A 299 -36.55 -52.91 11.45
N PRO A 300 -35.77 -53.08 10.37
CA PRO A 300 -34.41 -52.56 10.33
C PRO A 300 -34.41 -51.05 10.60
N PRO A 301 -33.37 -50.53 11.29
CA PRO A 301 -33.27 -49.10 11.55
C PRO A 301 -33.34 -48.34 10.24
N ALA A 302 -34.21 -47.34 10.16
CA ALA A 302 -34.26 -46.41 9.02
C ALA A 302 -32.89 -45.83 8.80
N ALA A 303 -32.40 -45.86 7.55
CA ALA A 303 -31.17 -45.18 7.18
C ALA A 303 -31.21 -43.73 7.69
N PRO A 304 -30.10 -43.17 8.19
CA PRO A 304 -30.06 -41.77 8.60
C PRO A 304 -30.62 -40.93 7.46
N ALA A 305 -31.54 -40.01 7.78
CA ALA A 305 -32.03 -39.05 6.80
C ALA A 305 -30.79 -38.32 6.23
N PRO A 306 -30.71 -38.15 4.91
CA PRO A 306 -29.64 -37.35 4.34
C PRO A 306 -29.63 -35.97 5.03
N PRO A 307 -28.47 -35.43 5.38
CA PRO A 307 -28.40 -34.10 5.96
C PRO A 307 -29.19 -33.15 5.07
N PRO A 308 -29.92 -32.17 5.65
CA PRO A 308 -30.68 -31.20 4.87
C PRO A 308 -29.71 -30.61 3.83
N ALA A 309 -30.10 -30.63 2.56
CA ALA A 309 -29.30 -30.04 1.49
C ALA A 309 -28.98 -28.61 1.92
N GLN A 310 -27.74 -28.35 2.27
CA GLN A 310 -27.27 -27.00 2.58
C GLN A 310 -27.58 -26.17 1.35
N THR A 311 -28.44 -25.17 1.50
CA THR A 311 -28.71 -24.22 0.42
C THR A 311 -27.37 -23.58 0.08
N ALA A 312 -26.92 -23.82 -1.14
CA ALA A 312 -25.62 -23.31 -1.59
C ALA A 312 -25.53 -21.81 -1.39
N ASP A 313 -24.42 -21.36 -0.85
CA ASP A 313 -24.10 -19.93 -0.82
C ASP A 313 -23.81 -19.41 -2.24
N ALA A 314 -23.87 -18.08 -2.41
CA ALA A 314 -23.58 -17.40 -3.67
C ALA A 314 -22.16 -16.86 -3.74
N TYR A 315 -21.29 -17.24 -2.80
CA TYR A 315 -19.92 -16.76 -2.73
C TYR A 315 -19.01 -17.46 -3.75
N SER A 316 -18.10 -16.69 -4.33
CA SER A 316 -16.98 -17.14 -5.16
C SER A 316 -15.85 -16.12 -5.10
N GLY A 317 -14.63 -16.51 -5.42
CA GLY A 317 -13.55 -15.57 -5.72
C GLY A 317 -13.76 -14.87 -7.06
N ILE A 318 -13.04 -13.79 -7.31
CA ILE A 318 -13.07 -13.03 -8.58
C ILE A 318 -12.61 -13.89 -9.76
N ALA A 319 -11.58 -14.71 -9.55
CA ALA A 319 -11.00 -15.62 -10.55
C ALA A 319 -10.95 -17.05 -9.99
N PRO A 320 -12.09 -17.75 -9.91
CA PRO A 320 -12.22 -18.98 -9.14
C PRO A 320 -11.47 -20.20 -9.72
N ASP A 321 -10.98 -20.12 -10.94
CA ASP A 321 -10.29 -21.22 -11.61
C ASP A 321 -8.74 -21.01 -11.66
N VAL A 322 -8.20 -20.07 -10.84
CA VAL A 322 -6.74 -19.86 -10.74
C VAL A 322 -6.06 -20.88 -9.84
N ASP A 323 -4.76 -21.07 -10.05
CA ASP A 323 -3.89 -21.73 -9.09
C ASP A 323 -3.38 -20.70 -8.08
N LEU A 324 -3.59 -20.92 -6.78
CA LEU A 324 -3.13 -20.03 -5.73
C LEU A 324 -1.80 -20.52 -5.13
N ILE A 325 -0.79 -19.64 -5.07
CA ILE A 325 0.48 -19.90 -4.37
C ILE A 325 0.44 -19.15 -3.04
N ALA A 326 0.43 -19.87 -1.92
CA ALA A 326 0.37 -19.31 -0.57
C ALA A 326 1.78 -19.00 -0.06
N ILE A 327 2.11 -17.74 0.18
CA ILE A 327 3.38 -17.30 0.76
C ILE A 327 3.09 -16.52 2.04
N ARG A 328 3.55 -17.07 3.18
CA ARG A 328 3.46 -16.40 4.46
C ARG A 328 4.66 -15.49 4.65
N GLN A 329 4.46 -14.17 4.57
CA GLN A 329 5.53 -13.18 4.68
C GLN A 329 5.37 -12.27 5.90
N SER A 330 4.15 -12.09 6.40
CA SER A 330 3.85 -11.26 7.55
C SER A 330 2.96 -12.00 8.56
N SER A 331 2.92 -11.53 9.80
CA SER A 331 1.96 -11.93 10.82
C SER A 331 1.97 -10.95 11.98
N GLN A 332 0.81 -10.65 12.54
CA GLN A 332 0.69 -9.88 13.77
C GLN A 332 0.81 -10.76 15.03
N ALA A 333 0.60 -12.07 14.89
CA ALA A 333 0.66 -13.02 16.00
C ALA A 333 2.09 -13.44 16.37
N PHE A 334 3.07 -13.21 15.48
CA PHE A 334 4.44 -13.65 15.65
C PHE A 334 5.41 -12.47 15.73
N GLY A 335 6.51 -12.67 16.45
CA GLY A 335 7.58 -11.68 16.57
C GLY A 335 8.90 -12.36 16.96
N LEU A 336 9.95 -11.58 17.07
CA LEU A 336 11.26 -12.08 17.45
C LEU A 336 11.21 -12.88 18.76
N LYS A 337 11.89 -14.03 18.80
CA LYS A 337 11.99 -14.87 20.00
C LYS A 337 12.76 -14.18 21.11
N ASP A 338 13.87 -13.58 20.75
CA ASP A 338 14.77 -12.88 21.66
C ASP A 338 14.66 -11.37 21.44
N ALA A 339 15.01 -10.59 22.48
CA ALA A 339 15.05 -9.14 22.34
C ALA A 339 16.10 -8.75 21.29
N TYR A 340 15.75 -7.79 20.45
CA TYR A 340 16.69 -7.23 19.49
C TYR A 340 17.84 -6.52 20.25
N THR A 341 19.08 -6.84 19.89
CA THR A 341 20.30 -6.32 20.53
C THR A 341 21.23 -5.58 19.58
N GLY A 342 20.75 -5.27 18.34
CA GLY A 342 21.53 -4.51 17.38
C GLY A 342 21.54 -3.01 17.67
N ASP A 343 22.32 -2.27 16.89
CA ASP A 343 22.52 -0.82 17.07
C ASP A 343 21.34 0.01 16.53
N GLU A 344 20.53 -0.53 15.61
CA GLU A 344 19.36 0.15 15.05
C GLU A 344 18.18 0.18 16.04
N ASP A 345 17.32 1.16 15.88
CA ASP A 345 16.02 1.18 16.56
C ASP A 345 15.20 -0.07 16.20
N PRO A 346 14.65 -0.82 17.18
CA PRO A 346 13.92 -2.07 16.92
C PRO A 346 12.78 -1.95 15.92
N GLN A 347 12.12 -0.78 15.85
CA GLN A 347 11.04 -0.56 14.88
C GLN A 347 11.58 -0.34 13.46
N THR A 348 12.72 0.32 13.34
CA THR A 348 13.43 0.50 12.06
C THR A 348 13.92 -0.85 11.57
N GLN A 349 14.52 -1.67 12.45
CA GLN A 349 14.97 -3.02 12.09
C GLN A 349 13.80 -3.91 11.63
N ALA A 350 12.67 -3.87 12.31
CA ALA A 350 11.48 -4.62 11.88
C ALA A 350 10.99 -4.22 10.47
N LYS A 351 11.13 -2.94 10.10
CA LYS A 351 10.83 -2.48 8.72
C LYS A 351 11.86 -2.97 7.71
N ILE A 352 13.14 -2.99 8.07
CA ILE A 352 14.22 -3.54 7.23
C ILE A 352 13.95 -5.02 6.99
N ASP A 353 13.71 -5.80 8.04
CA ASP A 353 13.44 -7.23 7.95
C ASP A 353 12.19 -7.52 7.09
N ASN A 354 11.15 -6.70 7.24
CA ASN A 354 9.93 -6.82 6.41
C ASN A 354 10.23 -6.54 4.94
N VAL A 355 10.97 -5.48 4.62
CA VAL A 355 11.35 -5.11 3.24
C VAL A 355 12.24 -6.18 2.60
N GLU A 356 13.19 -6.74 3.35
CA GLU A 356 14.08 -7.80 2.85
C GLU A 356 13.35 -9.12 2.63
N THR A 357 12.49 -9.54 3.56
CA THR A 357 11.68 -10.76 3.39
C THR A 357 10.67 -10.61 2.26
N MET A 358 10.08 -9.43 2.08
CA MET A 358 9.20 -9.11 0.95
C MET A 358 9.95 -9.20 -0.38
N ALA A 359 11.16 -8.65 -0.47
CA ALA A 359 11.98 -8.75 -1.69
C ALA A 359 12.27 -10.21 -2.06
N ARG A 360 12.64 -11.05 -1.08
CA ARG A 360 12.86 -12.49 -1.28
C ARG A 360 11.56 -13.21 -1.68
N ALA A 361 10.44 -12.90 -1.03
CA ALA A 361 9.14 -13.49 -1.34
C ALA A 361 8.68 -13.17 -2.77
N ILE A 362 8.90 -11.93 -3.25
CA ILE A 362 8.61 -11.52 -4.63
C ILE A 362 9.44 -12.32 -5.64
N VAL A 363 10.75 -12.45 -5.41
CA VAL A 363 11.64 -13.24 -6.29
C VAL A 363 11.21 -14.69 -6.29
N HIS A 364 10.90 -15.27 -5.13
CA HIS A 364 10.45 -16.64 -4.99
C HIS A 364 9.12 -16.88 -5.72
N ALA A 365 8.11 -16.02 -5.50
CA ALA A 365 6.83 -16.08 -6.22
C ALA A 365 7.01 -16.06 -7.75
N ALA A 366 7.85 -15.14 -8.23
CA ALA A 366 8.15 -15.01 -9.65
C ALA A 366 8.84 -16.25 -10.23
N ASN A 367 9.74 -16.90 -9.47
CA ASN A 367 10.42 -18.15 -9.85
C ASN A 367 9.51 -19.37 -9.79
N MET A 368 8.50 -19.38 -8.91
CA MET A 368 7.43 -20.38 -8.93
C MET A 368 6.50 -20.25 -10.15
N GLY A 369 6.68 -19.21 -10.96
CA GLY A 369 5.91 -18.97 -12.18
C GLY A 369 4.58 -18.23 -11.93
N ALA A 370 4.48 -17.45 -10.85
CA ALA A 370 3.35 -16.57 -10.63
C ALA A 370 3.21 -15.55 -11.76
N GLN A 371 2.04 -15.46 -12.36
CA GLN A 371 1.72 -14.49 -13.41
C GLN A 371 1.07 -13.23 -12.83
N VAL A 372 0.53 -13.35 -11.61
CA VAL A 372 0.06 -12.24 -10.78
C VAL A 372 0.63 -12.44 -9.37
N ILE A 373 1.13 -11.38 -8.76
CA ILE A 373 1.64 -11.36 -7.37
C ILE A 373 0.82 -10.35 -6.59
N ASN A 374 0.01 -10.83 -5.66
CA ASN A 374 -0.76 -10.02 -4.72
C ASN A 374 0.08 -9.72 -3.49
N ILE A 375 0.20 -8.45 -3.11
CA ILE A 375 0.90 -8.00 -1.91
C ILE A 375 -0.06 -7.14 -1.10
N SER A 376 -0.62 -7.73 -0.06
CA SER A 376 -1.63 -7.08 0.78
C SER A 376 -1.02 -6.36 1.98
N ASP A 377 0.09 -6.89 2.53
CA ASP A 377 0.80 -6.22 3.60
C ASP A 377 1.89 -5.30 3.05
N VAL A 378 1.88 -4.05 3.50
CA VAL A 378 2.77 -3.00 3.04
C VAL A 378 3.44 -2.32 4.23
N THR A 379 4.65 -1.82 4.02
CA THR A 379 5.40 -1.08 5.03
C THR A 379 5.33 0.42 4.77
N CYS A 380 4.92 1.17 5.79
CA CYS A 380 4.91 2.63 5.75
C CYS A 380 6.13 3.22 6.46
N MET A 381 6.68 4.28 5.87
CA MET A 381 7.79 5.02 6.46
C MET A 381 7.72 6.50 6.11
N SER A 382 8.32 7.33 6.94
CA SER A 382 8.41 8.77 6.66
C SER A 382 9.25 9.03 5.41
N ALA A 383 8.77 9.92 4.53
CA ALA A 383 9.55 10.40 3.38
C ALA A 383 10.88 11.05 3.76
N ARG A 384 11.04 11.45 5.05
CA ARG A 384 12.28 12.02 5.59
C ARG A 384 13.32 10.98 6.03
N ASN A 385 12.89 9.74 6.23
CA ASN A 385 13.75 8.65 6.70
C ASN A 385 13.36 7.36 5.98
N ILE A 386 13.79 7.25 4.73
CA ILE A 386 13.54 6.08 3.88
C ILE A 386 14.68 5.10 4.09
N ILE A 387 14.35 3.87 4.52
CA ILE A 387 15.32 2.78 4.66
C ILE A 387 15.80 2.32 3.27
N ASP A 388 16.92 1.58 3.24
CA ASP A 388 17.43 1.00 1.98
C ASP A 388 16.43 -0.01 1.40
N GLN A 389 16.02 0.20 0.15
CA GLN A 389 15.07 -0.64 -0.58
C GLN A 389 15.62 -1.12 -1.92
N ARG A 390 16.94 -1.08 -2.12
CA ARG A 390 17.56 -1.50 -3.40
C ARG A 390 17.21 -2.93 -3.75
N SER A 391 17.27 -3.83 -2.77
CA SER A 391 16.91 -5.25 -2.93
C SER A 391 15.44 -5.41 -3.34
N LEU A 392 14.52 -4.68 -2.69
CA LEU A 392 13.09 -4.72 -3.01
C LEU A 392 12.81 -4.13 -4.39
N GLY A 393 13.39 -3.00 -4.74
CA GLY A 393 13.24 -2.41 -6.07
C GLY A 393 13.74 -3.33 -7.18
N ALA A 394 14.89 -3.98 -6.97
CA ALA A 394 15.43 -4.96 -7.89
C ALA A 394 14.51 -6.20 -8.03
N ALA A 395 13.96 -6.71 -6.92
CA ALA A 395 13.02 -7.83 -6.90
C ALA A 395 11.72 -7.51 -7.66
N VAL A 396 11.16 -6.31 -7.44
CA VAL A 396 9.96 -5.83 -8.15
C VAL A 396 10.21 -5.74 -9.65
N ARG A 397 11.32 -5.13 -10.05
CA ARG A 397 11.69 -5.06 -11.48
C ARG A 397 11.90 -6.47 -12.08
N TYR A 398 12.63 -7.34 -11.38
CA TYR A 398 12.86 -8.73 -11.81
C TYR A 398 11.55 -9.47 -12.06
N ALA A 399 10.62 -9.41 -11.12
CA ALA A 399 9.32 -10.05 -11.26
C ALA A 399 8.50 -9.45 -12.42
N ALA A 400 8.43 -8.11 -12.52
CA ALA A 400 7.59 -7.45 -13.52
C ALA A 400 8.18 -7.51 -14.95
N VAL A 401 9.51 -7.35 -15.10
CA VAL A 401 10.16 -7.20 -16.41
C VAL A 401 10.76 -8.51 -16.91
N ASP A 402 11.47 -9.22 -16.02
CA ASP A 402 12.23 -10.42 -16.43
C ASP A 402 11.37 -11.69 -16.33
N LYS A 403 10.41 -11.73 -15.40
CA LYS A 403 9.47 -12.86 -15.19
C LYS A 403 8.06 -12.58 -15.70
N ASN A 404 7.79 -11.36 -16.15
CA ASN A 404 6.50 -10.95 -16.72
C ASN A 404 5.32 -11.13 -15.74
N ALA A 405 5.52 -10.97 -14.43
CA ALA A 405 4.47 -11.05 -13.41
C ALA A 405 3.83 -9.67 -13.15
N VAL A 406 2.51 -9.61 -13.11
CA VAL A 406 1.77 -8.42 -12.69
C VAL A 406 1.83 -8.32 -11.18
N ILE A 407 2.44 -7.27 -10.64
CA ILE A 407 2.51 -7.03 -9.20
C ILE A 407 1.39 -6.07 -8.83
N VAL A 408 0.53 -6.48 -7.90
CA VAL A 408 -0.59 -5.70 -7.39
C VAL A 408 -0.39 -5.53 -5.89
N ALA A 409 -0.33 -4.28 -5.41
CA ALA A 409 -0.07 -3.99 -4.01
C ALA A 409 -1.08 -3.01 -3.41
N ALA A 410 -1.30 -3.13 -2.09
CA ALA A 410 -2.19 -2.26 -1.35
C ALA A 410 -1.64 -0.84 -1.24
N ALA A 411 -2.51 0.18 -1.28
CA ALA A 411 -2.11 1.56 -1.07
C ALA A 411 -1.69 1.85 0.39
N GLY A 412 -2.05 0.97 1.32
CA GLY A 412 -1.82 1.11 2.76
C GLY A 412 -3.03 1.68 3.49
N ASP A 413 -3.13 1.37 4.78
CA ASP A 413 -4.23 1.79 5.64
C ASP A 413 -3.73 2.68 6.77
N SER A 414 -4.39 3.83 6.98
CA SER A 414 -4.02 4.83 7.99
C SER A 414 -4.19 4.33 9.44
N SER A 415 -4.89 3.22 9.64
CA SER A 415 -4.98 2.53 10.93
C SER A 415 -3.67 1.84 11.35
N LYS A 416 -2.79 1.52 10.39
CA LYS A 416 -1.49 0.93 10.68
C LYS A 416 -0.51 2.00 11.18
N LYS A 417 0.35 1.58 12.10
CA LYS A 417 1.40 2.44 12.65
C LYS A 417 2.27 3.00 11.51
N ASP A 418 2.65 4.28 11.64
CA ASP A 418 3.47 5.02 10.67
C ASP A 418 2.83 5.27 9.29
N CYS A 419 1.65 4.74 9.03
CA CYS A 419 0.88 4.98 7.82
C CYS A 419 0.04 6.27 7.95
N LYS A 420 0.67 7.42 7.72
CA LYS A 420 -0.01 8.73 7.76
C LYS A 420 -0.48 9.11 6.38
N GLN A 421 -1.63 9.79 6.32
CA GLN A 421 -2.21 10.23 5.06
C GLN A 421 -1.29 11.21 4.33
N ASN A 422 -1.17 11.05 3.03
CA ASN A 422 -0.52 12.00 2.13
C ASN A 422 -1.50 13.05 1.63
N PRO A 423 -1.01 14.21 1.14
CA PRO A 423 -1.84 15.17 0.45
C PRO A 423 -2.55 14.55 -0.76
N THR A 424 -3.76 15.01 -0.99
CA THR A 424 -4.49 14.66 -2.20
C THR A 424 -3.96 15.45 -3.40
N TYR A 425 -4.32 15.00 -4.62
CA TYR A 425 -3.95 15.66 -5.87
C TYR A 425 -4.26 17.18 -5.84
N ASP A 426 -3.26 18.02 -6.21
CA ASP A 426 -3.40 19.47 -6.36
C ASP A 426 -3.34 19.86 -7.86
N PRO A 427 -4.48 20.20 -8.46
CA PRO A 427 -4.52 20.62 -9.87
C PRO A 427 -3.83 21.97 -10.14
N LEU A 428 -3.48 22.73 -9.10
CA LEU A 428 -2.78 24.00 -9.24
C LEU A 428 -1.27 23.84 -9.37
N GLN A 429 -0.75 22.61 -9.29
CA GLN A 429 0.66 22.29 -9.45
C GLN A 429 0.94 21.56 -10.77
N PRO A 430 0.98 22.27 -11.91
CA PRO A 430 1.08 21.63 -13.24
C PRO A 430 2.42 20.89 -13.45
N ASN A 431 3.46 21.23 -12.70
CA ASN A 431 4.78 20.60 -12.79
C ASN A 431 4.90 19.34 -11.91
N ASP A 432 3.98 19.15 -10.98
CA ASP A 432 3.91 17.99 -10.10
C ASP A 432 2.43 17.60 -9.89
N PRO A 433 1.74 17.16 -10.94
CA PRO A 433 0.29 16.92 -10.90
C PRO A 433 -0.11 15.77 -9.98
N ARG A 434 0.84 14.95 -9.55
CA ARG A 434 0.64 13.83 -8.63
C ARG A 434 1.21 14.09 -7.24
N ASP A 435 1.64 15.33 -6.95
CA ASP A 435 2.14 15.79 -5.65
C ASP A 435 3.31 14.95 -5.07
N TRP A 436 4.25 14.52 -5.91
CA TRP A 436 5.45 13.80 -5.46
C TRP A 436 6.26 14.61 -4.45
N ASN A 437 6.30 15.94 -4.62
CA ASN A 437 7.04 16.85 -3.74
C ASN A 437 6.37 17.04 -2.36
N ALA A 438 5.09 16.68 -2.24
CA ALA A 438 4.30 16.85 -1.01
C ALA A 438 4.13 15.55 -0.21
N VAL A 439 4.75 14.44 -0.63
CA VAL A 439 4.63 13.15 0.04
C VAL A 439 5.24 13.19 1.43
N ASN A 440 4.47 12.76 2.43
CA ASN A 440 4.87 12.64 3.83
C ASN A 440 5.21 11.19 4.21
N THR A 441 4.45 10.24 3.67
CA THR A 441 4.56 8.81 3.94
C THR A 441 4.82 8.07 2.64
N VAL A 442 5.90 7.32 2.58
CA VAL A 442 6.19 6.35 1.53
C VAL A 442 5.57 5.02 1.93
N VAL A 443 4.88 4.40 0.99
CA VAL A 443 4.29 3.06 1.14
C VAL A 443 5.00 2.10 0.20
N THR A 444 5.62 1.06 0.73
CA THR A 444 6.39 0.11 -0.07
C THR A 444 5.76 -1.29 -0.03
N PRO A 445 5.69 -2.01 -1.17
CA PRO A 445 6.34 -1.77 -2.46
C PRO A 445 5.58 -0.81 -3.40
N SER A 446 4.45 -0.23 -2.97
CA SER A 446 3.52 0.55 -3.78
C SER A 446 4.15 1.74 -4.51
N TRP A 447 5.15 2.40 -3.91
CA TRP A 447 5.79 3.56 -4.53
C TRP A 447 6.68 3.24 -5.76
N PHE A 448 6.96 1.95 -6.02
CA PHE A 448 7.60 1.48 -7.26
C PHE A 448 6.61 1.44 -8.42
N SER A 449 5.89 2.54 -8.65
CA SER A 449 4.72 2.63 -9.52
C SER A 449 4.97 2.32 -11.00
N ASP A 450 6.21 2.33 -11.47
CA ASP A 450 6.56 1.87 -12.82
C ASP A 450 6.37 0.35 -13.00
N TYR A 451 6.38 -0.41 -11.90
CA TYR A 451 6.35 -1.87 -11.89
C TYR A 451 5.18 -2.45 -11.10
N VAL A 452 4.62 -1.70 -10.16
CA VAL A 452 3.59 -2.13 -9.23
C VAL A 452 2.29 -1.39 -9.50
N LEU A 453 1.20 -2.13 -9.70
CA LEU A 453 -0.15 -1.56 -9.72
C LEU A 453 -0.65 -1.41 -8.28
N THR A 454 -0.62 -0.18 -7.79
CA THR A 454 -1.11 0.12 -6.45
C THR A 454 -2.60 0.34 -6.43
N VAL A 455 -3.28 -0.27 -5.47
CA VAL A 455 -4.74 -0.29 -5.36
C VAL A 455 -5.22 0.50 -4.14
N GLY A 456 -5.97 1.57 -4.40
CA GLY A 456 -6.73 2.32 -3.41
C GLY A 456 -8.07 1.65 -3.08
N ALA A 457 -8.72 2.10 -2.00
CA ALA A 457 -9.96 1.54 -1.51
C ALA A 457 -11.17 2.44 -1.77
N VAL A 458 -12.25 1.83 -2.25
CA VAL A 458 -13.59 2.43 -2.32
C VAL A 458 -14.60 1.57 -1.57
N ASP A 459 -15.75 2.15 -1.21
CA ASP A 459 -16.90 1.37 -0.73
C ASP A 459 -17.66 0.70 -1.89
N THR A 460 -18.70 -0.05 -1.59
CA THR A 460 -19.55 -0.71 -2.58
C THR A 460 -20.45 0.24 -3.40
N ASN A 461 -20.41 1.56 -3.12
CA ASN A 461 -21.02 2.61 -3.93
C ASN A 461 -20.00 3.34 -4.81
N GLY A 462 -18.72 2.95 -4.75
CA GLY A 462 -17.62 3.57 -5.49
C GLY A 462 -17.07 4.85 -4.85
N GLN A 463 -17.43 5.14 -3.58
CA GLN A 463 -16.91 6.29 -2.87
C GLN A 463 -15.54 6.00 -2.26
N PRO A 464 -14.54 6.88 -2.41
CA PRO A 464 -13.21 6.69 -1.84
C PRO A 464 -13.24 6.58 -0.31
N LEU A 465 -12.54 5.61 0.25
CA LEU A 465 -12.34 5.47 1.70
C LEU A 465 -11.20 6.39 2.17
N THR A 466 -11.42 7.70 2.10
CA THR A 466 -10.40 8.74 2.32
C THR A 466 -9.78 8.73 3.71
N GLN A 467 -10.49 8.22 4.70
CA GLN A 467 -10.02 8.13 6.09
C GLN A 467 -9.11 6.91 6.33
N THR A 468 -9.24 5.89 5.49
CA THR A 468 -8.53 4.61 5.66
C THR A 468 -7.43 4.44 4.62
N SER A 469 -7.78 4.55 3.33
CA SER A 469 -6.84 4.34 2.22
C SER A 469 -5.81 5.46 2.11
N ILE A 470 -4.53 5.13 2.14
CA ILE A 470 -3.45 6.10 1.98
C ILE A 470 -3.42 6.60 0.54
N ALA A 471 -3.52 7.91 0.38
CA ALA A 471 -3.32 8.55 -0.92
C ALA A 471 -1.83 8.59 -1.29
N GLY A 472 -1.54 8.62 -2.58
CA GLY A 472 -0.16 8.79 -3.04
C GLY A 472 -0.07 8.87 -4.56
N PRO A 473 1.00 9.50 -5.09
CA PRO A 473 1.19 9.66 -6.53
C PRO A 473 1.34 8.33 -7.28
N TRP A 474 1.60 7.25 -6.56
CA TRP A 474 1.72 5.87 -7.07
C TRP A 474 0.39 5.12 -7.16
N VAL A 475 -0.72 5.61 -6.56
CA VAL A 475 -2.02 4.93 -6.68
C VAL A 475 -2.45 4.88 -8.13
N GLY A 476 -2.54 3.66 -8.68
CA GLY A 476 -2.87 3.44 -10.09
C GLY A 476 -4.37 3.20 -10.32
N ILE A 477 -5.01 2.43 -9.45
CA ILE A 477 -6.41 2.03 -9.59
C ILE A 477 -7.05 1.85 -8.22
N SER A 478 -8.36 1.68 -8.15
CA SER A 478 -9.05 1.34 -6.92
C SER A 478 -10.08 0.23 -7.12
N ALA A 479 -10.50 -0.40 -6.00
CA ALA A 479 -11.53 -1.42 -6.00
C ALA A 479 -12.29 -1.40 -4.67
N PRO A 480 -13.47 -2.07 -4.60
CA PRO A 480 -14.21 -2.22 -3.36
C PRO A 480 -13.38 -2.89 -2.26
N ALA A 481 -13.49 -2.36 -1.03
CA ALA A 481 -12.72 -2.76 0.14
C ALA A 481 -13.59 -2.99 1.38
N THR A 482 -14.90 -2.99 1.23
CA THR A 482 -15.90 -3.18 2.28
C THR A 482 -16.86 -4.33 1.95
N ASP A 483 -17.69 -4.71 2.89
CA ASP A 483 -18.59 -5.87 2.76
C ASP A 483 -17.84 -7.17 2.41
N VAL A 484 -16.66 -7.34 3.02
CA VAL A 484 -15.77 -8.46 2.77
C VAL A 484 -16.36 -9.75 3.31
N ILE A 485 -16.41 -10.76 2.46
CA ILE A 485 -16.72 -12.14 2.80
C ILE A 485 -15.53 -13.00 2.40
N GLY A 486 -15.17 -13.97 3.22
CA GLY A 486 -14.08 -14.90 2.94
C GLY A 486 -14.40 -16.31 3.43
N LEU A 487 -13.52 -17.24 3.08
CA LEU A 487 -13.52 -18.59 3.62
C LEU A 487 -12.97 -18.56 5.05
N SER A 488 -13.52 -19.40 5.91
CA SER A 488 -13.04 -19.55 7.26
C SER A 488 -11.68 -20.25 7.27
N PRO A 489 -10.67 -19.74 8.01
CA PRO A 489 -9.41 -20.46 8.22
C PRO A 489 -9.55 -21.62 9.21
N ARG A 490 -10.73 -21.85 9.84
CA ARG A 490 -10.94 -22.81 10.91
C ARG A 490 -11.86 -23.96 10.55
N ASP A 491 -12.78 -23.71 9.63
CA ASP A 491 -13.79 -24.69 9.19
C ASP A 491 -14.10 -24.50 7.71
N ASP A 492 -15.02 -25.30 7.17
CA ASP A 492 -15.40 -25.24 5.76
C ASP A 492 -16.44 -24.14 5.44
N GLY A 493 -16.68 -23.20 6.38
CA GLY A 493 -17.69 -22.17 6.28
C GLY A 493 -17.20 -20.87 5.64
N LEU A 494 -18.13 -19.89 5.64
CA LEU A 494 -17.87 -18.50 5.25
C LEU A 494 -17.85 -17.63 6.50
N ILE A 495 -17.05 -16.57 6.44
CA ILE A 495 -16.93 -15.54 7.47
C ILE A 495 -17.06 -14.15 6.87
N ASN A 496 -17.55 -13.20 7.66
CA ASN A 496 -17.58 -11.78 7.33
C ASN A 496 -17.27 -10.90 8.55
N ALA A 497 -16.68 -11.50 9.60
CA ALA A 497 -16.26 -10.80 10.80
C ALA A 497 -14.97 -11.40 11.36
N ILE A 498 -14.18 -10.56 11.98
CA ILE A 498 -13.00 -10.90 12.77
C ILE A 498 -13.15 -10.33 14.18
N ASP A 499 -12.39 -10.83 15.14
CA ASP A 499 -12.37 -10.27 16.49
C ASP A 499 -11.84 -8.84 16.51
N GLY A 500 -12.49 -8.03 17.31
CA GLY A 500 -12.14 -6.65 17.57
C GLY A 500 -11.93 -6.38 19.06
N PRO A 501 -11.69 -5.11 19.44
CA PRO A 501 -11.59 -4.72 20.84
C PRO A 501 -12.84 -5.11 21.63
N ASP A 502 -12.65 -5.42 22.92
CA ASP A 502 -13.74 -5.70 23.88
C ASP A 502 -14.67 -6.85 23.46
N ASN A 503 -14.14 -7.90 22.82
CA ASN A 503 -14.89 -9.03 22.27
C ASN A 503 -15.98 -8.61 21.26
N SER A 504 -15.80 -7.47 20.60
CA SER A 504 -16.66 -7.07 19.48
C SER A 504 -16.28 -7.83 18.21
N LEU A 505 -17.22 -7.90 17.26
CA LEU A 505 -16.95 -8.38 15.91
C LEU A 505 -16.80 -7.18 14.97
N LEU A 506 -15.71 -7.16 14.21
CA LEU A 506 -15.43 -6.15 13.19
C LEU A 506 -15.61 -6.73 11.80
N VAL A 507 -16.22 -5.96 10.92
CA VAL A 507 -16.24 -6.28 9.48
C VAL A 507 -14.85 -6.02 8.91
N PRO A 508 -14.21 -7.01 8.25
CA PRO A 508 -12.95 -6.77 7.57
C PRO A 508 -13.12 -5.69 6.49
N ALA A 509 -12.21 -4.73 6.48
CA ALA A 509 -12.16 -3.68 5.46
C ALA A 509 -10.72 -3.18 5.31
N GLY A 510 -10.36 -2.69 4.12
CA GLY A 510 -9.03 -2.14 3.89
C GLY A 510 -8.50 -2.34 2.48
N THR A 511 -7.40 -1.64 2.17
CA THR A 511 -6.76 -1.69 0.85
C THR A 511 -6.24 -3.07 0.44
N SER A 512 -6.01 -3.96 1.41
CA SER A 512 -5.66 -5.37 1.18
C SER A 512 -6.73 -6.11 0.37
N PHE A 513 -8.02 -5.88 0.71
CA PHE A 513 -9.14 -6.55 0.05
C PHE A 513 -9.42 -5.95 -1.34
N SER A 514 -9.27 -4.65 -1.52
CA SER A 514 -9.31 -4.06 -2.88
C SER A 514 -8.17 -4.58 -3.75
N THR A 515 -6.99 -4.83 -3.17
CA THR A 515 -5.85 -5.46 -3.86
C THR A 515 -6.18 -6.89 -4.31
N ALA A 516 -6.85 -7.67 -3.46
CA ALA A 516 -7.34 -9.01 -3.81
C ALA A 516 -8.30 -8.98 -5.02
N VAL A 517 -9.25 -8.03 -5.02
CA VAL A 517 -10.18 -7.84 -6.15
C VAL A 517 -9.41 -7.56 -7.44
N VAL A 518 -8.48 -6.58 -7.43
CA VAL A 518 -7.70 -6.23 -8.64
C VAL A 518 -6.78 -7.37 -9.08
N SER A 519 -6.21 -8.12 -8.14
CA SER A 519 -5.38 -9.31 -8.45
C SER A 519 -6.20 -10.39 -9.16
N GLY A 520 -7.44 -10.63 -8.70
CA GLY A 520 -8.37 -11.51 -9.39
C GLY A 520 -8.71 -11.02 -10.80
N VAL A 521 -9.00 -9.71 -10.98
CA VAL A 521 -9.29 -9.14 -12.31
C VAL A 521 -8.06 -9.22 -13.22
N ALA A 522 -6.85 -8.96 -12.68
CA ALA A 522 -5.60 -9.13 -13.42
C ALA A 522 -5.41 -10.58 -13.89
N ALA A 523 -5.80 -11.56 -13.06
CA ALA A 523 -5.77 -12.97 -13.45
C ALA A 523 -6.79 -13.30 -14.56
N LEU A 524 -7.99 -12.70 -14.54
CA LEU A 524 -8.96 -12.84 -15.65
C LEU A 524 -8.38 -12.28 -16.96
N VAL A 525 -7.73 -11.11 -16.90
CA VAL A 525 -7.09 -10.49 -18.06
C VAL A 525 -5.94 -11.37 -18.58
N ARG A 526 -5.10 -11.92 -17.68
CA ARG A 526 -4.02 -12.83 -18.04
C ARG A 526 -4.51 -14.10 -18.72
N ALA A 527 -5.60 -14.68 -18.21
CA ALA A 527 -6.19 -15.88 -18.81
C ALA A 527 -6.73 -15.62 -20.22
N LYS A 528 -7.30 -14.43 -20.44
CA LYS A 528 -7.90 -14.06 -21.73
C LYS A 528 -6.88 -13.54 -22.76
N PHE A 529 -5.84 -12.83 -22.30
CA PHE A 529 -4.82 -12.20 -23.12
C PHE A 529 -3.42 -12.62 -22.65
N PRO A 530 -3.05 -13.89 -22.84
CA PRO A 530 -1.78 -14.44 -22.32
C PRO A 530 -0.54 -13.82 -22.96
N GLU A 531 -0.69 -13.21 -24.15
CA GLU A 531 0.36 -12.54 -24.90
C GLU A 531 0.79 -11.19 -24.31
N LEU A 532 -0.08 -10.55 -23.53
CA LEU A 532 0.22 -9.23 -22.95
C LEU A 532 1.34 -9.33 -21.91
N SER A 533 2.24 -8.35 -21.93
CA SER A 533 3.22 -8.19 -20.86
C SER A 533 2.55 -7.72 -19.56
N ALA A 534 3.26 -7.86 -18.43
CA ALA A 534 2.78 -7.35 -17.14
C ALA A 534 2.41 -5.87 -17.21
N TYR A 535 3.25 -5.06 -17.87
CA TYR A 535 3.01 -3.63 -18.03
C TYR A 535 1.78 -3.34 -18.93
N GLN A 536 1.57 -4.13 -19.98
CA GLN A 536 0.39 -4.03 -20.84
C GLN A 536 -0.90 -4.43 -20.13
N VAL A 537 -0.85 -5.43 -19.24
CA VAL A 537 -1.99 -5.76 -18.37
C VAL A 537 -2.31 -4.59 -17.44
N ILE A 538 -1.31 -3.98 -16.80
CA ILE A 538 -1.50 -2.79 -15.96
C ILE A 538 -2.09 -1.63 -16.79
N ASN A 539 -1.54 -1.37 -17.99
CA ASN A 539 -2.06 -0.36 -18.89
C ASN A 539 -3.53 -0.62 -19.27
N ARG A 540 -3.88 -1.88 -19.55
CA ARG A 540 -5.26 -2.26 -19.86
C ARG A 540 -6.19 -2.00 -18.69
N LEU A 541 -5.84 -2.45 -17.48
CA LEU A 541 -6.64 -2.26 -16.27
C LEU A 541 -6.87 -0.78 -15.96
N THR A 542 -5.84 0.06 -16.08
CA THR A 542 -5.95 1.50 -15.80
C THR A 542 -6.74 2.25 -16.87
N ARG A 543 -6.62 1.88 -18.15
CA ARG A 543 -7.36 2.51 -19.25
C ARG A 543 -8.84 2.13 -19.30
N THR A 544 -9.21 0.98 -18.76
CA THR A 544 -10.60 0.52 -18.71
C THR A 544 -11.28 0.83 -17.39
N ALA A 545 -10.56 1.41 -16.42
CA ALA A 545 -11.12 1.81 -15.14
C ALA A 545 -12.21 2.88 -15.30
N ARG A 546 -13.21 2.84 -14.42
CA ARG A 546 -14.24 3.87 -14.34
C ARG A 546 -13.65 5.13 -13.74
N ALA A 547 -13.28 6.06 -14.62
CA ALA A 547 -12.53 7.26 -14.25
C ALA A 547 -13.32 8.18 -13.31
N PRO A 548 -12.66 8.81 -12.31
CA PRO A 548 -13.28 9.84 -11.50
C PRO A 548 -13.56 11.11 -12.32
N ALA A 549 -14.56 11.88 -11.91
CA ALA A 549 -14.99 13.08 -12.61
C ALA A 549 -13.89 14.14 -12.79
N ARG A 550 -12.89 14.14 -11.92
CA ARG A 550 -11.75 15.08 -11.96
C ARG A 550 -10.53 14.57 -12.75
N GLY A 551 -10.63 13.39 -13.37
CA GLY A 551 -9.49 12.72 -13.96
C GLY A 551 -8.67 11.94 -12.91
N VAL A 552 -7.42 11.61 -13.25
CA VAL A 552 -6.53 10.81 -12.38
C VAL A 552 -6.22 11.58 -11.10
N ASP A 553 -6.36 10.92 -9.93
CA ASP A 553 -6.04 11.51 -8.63
C ASP A 553 -5.17 10.56 -7.77
N ASN A 554 -4.78 11.03 -6.58
CA ASN A 554 -3.92 10.29 -5.66
C ASN A 554 -4.67 9.34 -4.72
N GLN A 555 -6.00 9.27 -4.77
CA GLN A 555 -6.84 8.41 -3.91
C GLN A 555 -7.33 7.15 -4.63
N ILE A 556 -7.85 7.33 -5.83
CA ILE A 556 -8.42 6.24 -6.63
C ILE A 556 -7.69 6.02 -7.96
N GLY A 557 -6.61 6.76 -8.20
CA GLY A 557 -5.80 6.63 -9.40
C GLY A 557 -6.59 6.94 -10.67
N TYR A 558 -6.52 6.06 -11.66
CA TYR A 558 -7.28 6.15 -12.91
C TYR A 558 -8.78 5.83 -12.74
N GLY A 559 -9.18 5.34 -11.56
CA GLY A 559 -10.57 5.06 -11.24
C GLY A 559 -10.81 3.68 -10.65
N VAL A 560 -12.08 3.31 -10.56
CA VAL A 560 -12.51 2.00 -10.05
C VAL A 560 -12.35 0.94 -11.14
N VAL A 561 -11.78 -0.21 -10.80
CA VAL A 561 -11.60 -1.32 -11.74
C VAL A 561 -12.92 -1.73 -12.38
N ASP A 562 -12.91 -1.97 -13.69
CA ASP A 562 -14.05 -2.49 -14.46
C ASP A 562 -13.66 -3.80 -15.15
N PRO A 563 -14.03 -4.95 -14.58
CA PRO A 563 -13.67 -6.25 -15.13
C PRO A 563 -14.24 -6.49 -16.53
N VAL A 564 -15.48 -6.05 -16.77
CA VAL A 564 -16.13 -6.24 -18.07
C VAL A 564 -15.42 -5.42 -19.14
N ALA A 565 -15.15 -4.15 -18.89
CA ALA A 565 -14.42 -3.30 -19.80
C ALA A 565 -12.98 -3.83 -20.03
N ALA A 566 -12.29 -4.28 -18.97
CA ALA A 566 -10.96 -4.87 -19.09
C ALA A 566 -10.93 -6.14 -19.96
N LEU A 567 -12.01 -6.89 -19.98
CA LEU A 567 -12.10 -8.12 -20.75
C LEU A 567 -12.66 -7.92 -22.18
N THR A 568 -13.38 -6.82 -22.45
CA THR A 568 -14.15 -6.68 -23.71
C THR A 568 -13.73 -5.53 -24.60
N TRP A 569 -13.17 -4.45 -24.02
CA TRP A 569 -12.81 -3.29 -24.82
C TRP A 569 -11.60 -3.54 -25.71
N ASP A 570 -11.58 -2.90 -26.86
CA ASP A 570 -10.38 -2.80 -27.68
C ASP A 570 -9.48 -1.70 -27.10
N VAL A 571 -8.39 -2.14 -26.46
CA VAL A 571 -7.42 -1.26 -25.77
C VAL A 571 -6.08 -1.40 -26.48
N PRO A 572 -5.48 -0.29 -26.97
CA PRO A 572 -4.13 -0.33 -27.51
C PRO A 572 -3.16 -0.90 -26.47
N GLU A 573 -2.38 -1.90 -26.87
CA GLU A 573 -1.48 -2.61 -25.94
C GLU A 573 -0.47 -1.66 -25.28
N GLY A 574 0.02 -0.67 -26.02
CA GLY A 574 1.09 0.21 -25.56
C GLY A 574 2.45 -0.48 -25.50
N PRO A 575 3.44 0.12 -24.83
CA PRO A 575 4.78 -0.48 -24.71
C PRO A 575 4.74 -1.74 -23.85
N ALA A 576 5.59 -2.74 -24.23
CA ALA A 576 5.67 -4.00 -23.50
C ALA A 576 6.40 -3.87 -22.15
N LYS A 577 7.18 -2.83 -21.95
CA LYS A 577 7.95 -2.58 -20.73
C LYS A 577 7.71 -1.17 -20.22
N PRO A 578 7.75 -0.94 -18.89
CA PRO A 578 7.64 0.40 -18.33
C PRO A 578 8.86 1.26 -18.71
N PRO A 579 8.76 2.59 -18.61
CA PRO A 579 9.94 3.45 -18.58
C PRO A 579 10.80 3.04 -17.38
N GLN A 580 12.12 2.85 -17.62
CA GLN A 580 13.01 2.34 -16.57
C GLN A 580 13.96 3.46 -16.12
N GLN A 581 13.89 3.80 -14.85
CA GLN A 581 14.88 4.65 -14.18
C GLN A 581 15.88 3.73 -13.46
N LEU A 582 16.93 3.34 -14.20
CA LEU A 582 17.95 2.44 -13.66
C LEU A 582 19.09 3.21 -13.02
N SER A 583 19.60 2.70 -11.91
CA SER A 583 20.83 3.15 -11.26
C SER A 583 21.88 2.04 -11.30
N ALA A 584 23.14 2.43 -11.26
CA ALA A 584 24.24 1.49 -11.10
C ALA A 584 25.22 2.07 -10.04
N PRO A 585 25.89 1.22 -9.26
CA PRO A 585 26.91 1.69 -8.34
C PRO A 585 27.98 2.48 -9.09
N LEU A 586 28.27 3.70 -8.64
CA LEU A 586 29.38 4.47 -9.16
C LEU A 586 30.69 3.85 -8.66
N ASN A 587 31.38 3.13 -9.54
CA ASN A 587 32.72 2.64 -9.24
C ASN A 587 33.70 3.83 -9.21
N MET A 588 33.85 4.44 -8.05
CA MET A 588 34.85 5.46 -7.87
C MET A 588 36.25 4.85 -8.10
N PRO A 589 37.10 5.48 -8.89
CA PRO A 589 38.48 5.05 -8.99
C PRO A 589 39.08 5.01 -7.57
N LYS A 590 39.85 3.97 -7.27
CA LYS A 590 40.57 3.90 -5.99
C LYS A 590 41.29 5.22 -5.76
N ALA A 591 41.04 5.82 -4.60
CA ALA A 591 41.74 7.05 -4.22
C ALA A 591 43.22 6.84 -4.46
N ALA A 592 43.87 7.76 -5.18
CA ALA A 592 45.29 7.70 -5.40
C ALA A 592 45.99 7.57 -4.03
N PRO A 593 46.95 6.65 -3.89
CA PRO A 593 47.66 6.48 -2.63
C PRO A 593 48.18 7.83 -2.17
N HIS A 594 47.94 8.17 -0.91
CA HIS A 594 48.46 9.40 -0.33
C HIS A 594 49.97 9.49 -0.63
N ARG A 595 50.36 10.53 -1.36
CA ARG A 595 51.79 10.81 -1.55
C ARG A 595 52.36 11.02 -0.17
N ASP A 596 53.31 10.16 0.18
CA ASP A 596 54.11 10.37 1.37
C ASP A 596 54.92 11.69 1.20
N MET A 597 54.51 12.74 1.90
CA MET A 597 55.13 14.05 1.86
C MET A 597 56.32 14.16 2.83
N VAL A 598 56.59 13.13 3.63
CA VAL A 598 57.74 13.10 4.57
C VAL A 598 59.06 13.37 3.88
N PRO A 599 59.39 12.74 2.72
CA PRO A 599 60.66 13.06 2.01
C PRO A 599 60.76 14.53 1.56
N VAL A 600 59.60 15.11 1.16
CA VAL A 600 59.56 16.52 0.72
C VAL A 600 59.81 17.47 1.90
N TRP A 601 59.22 17.20 3.05
CA TRP A 601 59.43 18.00 4.26
C TRP A 601 60.83 17.85 4.82
N VAL A 602 61.42 16.65 4.77
CA VAL A 602 62.82 16.41 5.17
C VAL A 602 63.77 17.16 4.24
N ALA A 603 63.59 17.12 2.94
CA ALA A 603 64.37 17.84 1.96
C ALA A 603 64.31 19.38 2.15
N ALA A 604 63.02 19.88 2.33
CA ALA A 604 62.80 21.31 2.57
C ALA A 604 63.42 21.78 3.89
N GLY A 605 63.26 21.01 4.96
CA GLY A 605 63.88 21.31 6.27
C GLY A 605 65.42 21.28 6.24
N GLY A 606 65.95 20.29 5.52
CA GLY A 606 67.41 20.20 5.30
C GLY A 606 67.99 21.41 4.53
N LEU A 607 67.32 21.87 3.48
CA LEU A 607 67.70 23.04 2.71
C LEU A 607 67.66 24.33 3.55
N ILE A 608 66.56 24.52 4.31
CA ILE A 608 66.44 25.68 5.21
C ILE A 608 67.53 25.67 6.27
N GLY A 609 67.77 24.51 6.88
CA GLY A 609 68.86 24.35 7.86
C GLY A 609 70.27 24.71 7.28
N ALA A 610 70.58 24.23 6.07
CA ALA A 610 71.81 24.53 5.38
C ALA A 610 71.96 26.03 5.07
N LEU A 611 70.89 26.69 4.64
CA LEU A 611 70.91 28.15 4.39
C LEU A 611 71.07 28.95 5.67
N LEU A 612 70.49 28.56 6.79
CA LEU A 612 70.64 29.21 8.09
C LEU A 612 72.11 29.07 8.61
N ILE A 613 72.65 27.85 8.51
CA ILE A 613 74.04 27.59 8.90
C ILE A 613 75.05 28.39 8.01
N GLY A 614 74.82 28.34 6.69
CA GLY A 614 75.63 29.10 5.73
C GLY A 614 75.57 30.61 5.97
N GLY A 615 74.35 31.13 6.23
CA GLY A 615 74.12 32.55 6.58
C GLY A 615 74.82 32.95 7.88
N ALA A 616 74.77 32.11 8.92
CA ALA A 616 75.47 32.35 10.20
C ALA A 616 76.96 32.35 10.05
N VAL A 617 77.54 31.39 9.29
CA VAL A 617 78.94 31.32 9.01
C VAL A 617 79.44 32.55 8.19
N PHE A 618 78.66 32.93 7.17
CA PHE A 618 78.92 34.11 6.36
C PHE A 618 78.88 35.42 7.18
N GLY A 619 77.80 35.54 8.01
CA GLY A 619 77.60 36.68 8.91
C GLY A 619 78.79 36.83 9.94
N THR A 620 79.20 35.73 10.57
CA THR A 620 80.30 35.72 11.51
C THR A 620 81.61 36.02 10.81
N ALA A 621 81.87 35.49 9.62
CA ALA A 621 83.05 35.81 8.82
C ALA A 621 83.08 37.29 8.40
N MET A 622 81.95 37.89 8.07
CA MET A 622 81.84 39.33 7.77
C MET A 622 82.11 40.21 9.00
N LEU A 623 81.59 39.83 10.16
CA LEU A 623 81.79 40.53 11.42
C LEU A 623 83.31 40.49 11.82
N LEU A 624 83.96 39.34 11.73
CA LEU A 624 85.34 39.16 11.98
C LEU A 624 86.22 39.95 11.00
N ARG A 625 85.84 40.06 9.74
CA ARG A 625 86.51 40.92 8.76
C ARG A 625 86.37 42.42 9.09
N ARG A 626 85.22 42.86 9.59
CA ARG A 626 84.99 44.23 10.03
C ARG A 626 85.80 44.57 11.27
N SER A 627 85.87 43.72 12.28
CA SER A 627 86.66 43.94 13.49
C SER A 627 88.15 44.01 13.20
N ARG A 628 88.69 43.19 12.28
CA ARG A 628 90.05 43.26 11.84
C ARG A 628 90.44 44.58 11.11
N ARG A 629 89.48 45.20 10.40
CA ARG A 629 89.67 46.50 9.76
C ARG A 629 89.66 47.67 10.76
N GLN A 630 88.98 47.54 11.88
CA GLN A 630 88.95 48.56 12.93
C GLN A 630 90.20 48.54 13.84
N HIS A 631 90.94 47.45 13.86
CA HIS A 631 92.18 47.34 14.59
C HIS A 631 93.41 47.73 13.74
N GLN A 632 93.26 48.11 12.47
CA GLN A 632 94.32 48.58 11.57
C GLN A 632 94.21 50.06 11.24
N GLN A 633 93.32 50.83 11.86
CA GLN A 633 93.30 52.29 11.95
C GLN A 633 93.65 52.70 13.39
#